data_094f89f8f322d8aa6c674811b1cc8498
#
_entry.id   094f89f8f322d8aa6c674811b1cc8498
#
_cell.length_a   1.000
_cell.length_b   1.000
_cell.length_c   1.000
_cell.angle_alpha   90.00
_cell.angle_beta   90.00
_cell.angle_gamma   90.00
#
_symmetry.space_group_name_H-M   'P 1'
#
loop_
_entity.id
_entity.type
_entity.pdbx_description
1 polymer ?
#
loop_
_entity_poly.entity_id
_entity_poly.type
_entity_poly.pdbx_seq_one_letter_code
_entity_poly.pdbx_strand_id
1 'polypeptide(L)'
;MKKQKIRFYAALLCSSMVLSLVSMPVSAAETGQLTNPPTSTEGPGSPESASGNEAAAVLNGLYAALPVANGVKEVATADELAAALENNANDTVKLTADITINTTLTISRTVTLDLNGNVLKMTGGFSVIKVESGGDLTIADSTPNKVHKFNPNYTDMWGCGLWKLDKDTGTEIVSGGVITGGGGDLTHCVGGGVLGNVGGKLTMTGGSIVGCSAGGLGGGVHLAYDSSIGKSSTFTMTGGSIIGCAAKNGGGVSVSPGCTFTMGSGSEIRNCNAQSGGGGVDISALWNSNIIGCFIMNGGTIRTCTGLYGGGVYNSGSFIMSGGTIKASISTTTQYASSGGVWNDNQFTMTRGTIGDPDNKKDPSHVYNTSTQRVTLTMRDNAKIYTNVTNVGILNADGGEMSGTMTNDTNRYGTGTITGSEGAAGSTEFHGKVTNTGTIRKGTFTNEVINESSGTINGGTFTGAITNNDGTVLDGDFSGATLNGMLVITFDPNNGDQPSTQKVNWSKDGAALTAPDPVPTNEGHSIEGWYYDNNGTETKWNFDTDTVKCTMTLKAKWELSTYSVTLQTDGGTIASGKEVTGYTYGTGAVLPTTNDITREGYRFDGWYADSSFSGLPVREITATDTGNKTLYAKWTRNTTPIISGNTINYIVEHYKTDGSGYTLAETEHSAGKTGDTVTATPKTYEGFTYNPAISTASGTLKKISGPEDIVTLKLYYDVNADTEQESTDSGSEEKADRENPSPVMKNTTSYMTYTVQAGDTLWAIARKYNCSITEIVAANSDRIKNPNRIHAGWQLKIPQSGAPITGGTPDAVLPENKKSGIYIVRQGDTLWAIARKCGCSVAEIVSLNRELIRNPALIYSGWELKVPQN
;
A
#
# COMPACT_ATOMS: atom_id res chain seq x y z
N MET A 1 -17.15 -4.06 11.39
CA MET A 1 -18.17 -3.04 11.16
C MET A 1 -18.47 -2.12 12.38
N LYS A 2 -18.54 -2.58 13.63
CA LYS A 2 -18.76 -1.66 14.81
C LYS A 2 -17.59 -0.73 15.14
N LYS A 3 -16.33 -1.09 14.87
CA LYS A 3 -15.16 -0.24 15.13
C LYS A 3 -14.91 0.86 14.06
N GLN A 4 -15.45 0.71 12.87
CA GLN A 4 -15.37 1.77 11.84
C GLN A 4 -16.40 2.88 12.04
N LYS A 5 -17.57 2.57 12.62
CA LYS A 5 -18.60 3.59 12.90
C LYS A 5 -18.19 4.57 14.01
N ILE A 6 -17.38 4.15 14.97
CA ILE A 6 -16.92 5.01 16.07
C ILE A 6 -15.87 6.03 15.59
N ARG A 7 -15.07 5.69 14.56
CA ARG A 7 -14.07 6.62 13.97
C ARG A 7 -14.70 7.75 13.17
N PHE A 8 -15.87 7.51 12.57
CA PHE A 8 -16.62 8.52 11.82
C PHE A 8 -17.24 9.59 12.74
N TYR A 9 -17.67 9.19 13.94
CA TYR A 9 -18.28 10.12 14.90
C TYR A 9 -17.28 11.09 15.56
N ALA A 10 -16.03 10.70 15.76
CA ALA A 10 -15.02 11.58 16.35
C ALA A 10 -14.56 12.69 15.39
N ALA A 11 -14.43 12.39 14.10
CA ALA A 11 -14.12 13.39 13.07
C ALA A 11 -15.32 14.31 12.79
N LEU A 12 -16.54 13.78 12.90
CA LEU A 12 -17.77 14.56 12.71
C LEU A 12 -18.05 15.48 13.92
N LEU A 13 -17.66 15.11 15.17
CA LEU A 13 -17.83 15.96 16.35
C LEU A 13 -16.90 17.18 16.32
N CYS A 14 -15.66 17.04 15.81
CA CYS A 14 -14.81 18.22 15.63
C CYS A 14 -15.32 19.16 14.53
N SER A 15 -15.88 18.64 13.42
CA SER A 15 -16.47 19.47 12.36
C SER A 15 -17.85 20.05 12.73
N SER A 16 -18.65 19.35 13.55
CA SER A 16 -19.97 19.85 13.97
C SER A 16 -19.90 20.90 15.09
N MET A 17 -18.85 20.90 15.93
CA MET A 17 -18.64 21.99 16.89
C MET A 17 -18.23 23.31 16.22
N VAL A 18 -17.57 23.27 15.06
CA VAL A 18 -17.24 24.50 14.30
C VAL A 18 -18.47 25.08 13.59
N LEU A 19 -19.42 24.23 13.18
CA LEU A 19 -20.66 24.71 12.54
C LEU A 19 -21.71 25.23 13.54
N SER A 20 -21.66 24.86 14.81
CA SER A 20 -22.66 25.30 15.81
C SER A 20 -22.36 26.66 16.44
N LEU A 21 -21.20 27.26 16.17
CA LEU A 21 -20.82 28.60 16.68
C LEU A 21 -21.15 29.76 15.70
N VAL A 22 -21.70 29.45 14.50
CA VAL A 22 -22.01 30.47 13.47
C VAL A 22 -23.49 30.76 13.29
N SER A 23 -24.39 30.09 14.03
CA SER A 23 -25.84 30.33 13.93
C SER A 23 -26.48 30.58 15.30
N MET A 24 -26.40 31.81 15.80
CA MET A 24 -27.40 32.36 16.72
C MET A 24 -28.27 33.37 15.97
N PRO A 25 -29.60 33.25 15.96
CA PRO A 25 -30.48 34.21 15.32
C PRO A 25 -30.63 35.43 16.21
N VAL A 26 -30.43 36.61 15.59
CA VAL A 26 -30.86 37.89 16.20
C VAL A 26 -32.38 37.97 16.04
N SER A 27 -33.06 38.00 17.15
CA SER A 27 -34.51 38.23 17.25
C SER A 27 -34.87 39.62 16.69
N ALA A 28 -35.79 39.67 15.71
CA ALA A 28 -36.37 40.88 15.21
C ALA A 28 -37.53 41.28 16.11
N ALA A 29 -37.60 42.55 16.44
CA ALA A 29 -38.82 43.19 16.94
C ALA A 29 -39.32 44.22 15.90
N GLU A 30 -40.60 44.12 15.58
CA GLU A 30 -41.48 44.88 14.70
C GLU A 30 -41.30 46.40 14.80
N THR A 31 -41.59 47.24 13.82
CA THR A 31 -42.74 47.49 12.98
C THR A 31 -42.48 48.75 12.10
N GLY A 32 -43.15 48.85 10.96
CA GLY A 32 -43.41 50.16 10.34
C GLY A 32 -43.26 50.20 8.81
N GLN A 33 -44.39 50.10 8.14
CA GLN A 33 -44.62 50.32 6.70
C GLN A 33 -44.27 51.75 6.22
N LEU A 34 -43.74 51.88 4.97
CA LEU A 34 -44.44 52.60 3.90
C LEU A 34 -43.58 52.91 2.68
N THR A 35 -44.09 52.46 1.55
CA THR A 35 -44.15 52.95 0.18
C THR A 35 -42.90 53.27 -0.67
N ASN A 36 -42.92 52.64 -1.87
CA ASN A 36 -42.18 52.93 -3.12
C ASN A 36 -42.68 54.21 -3.86
N PRO A 37 -42.12 54.46 -5.08
CA PRO A 37 -40.83 54.98 -5.53
C PRO A 37 -40.96 56.35 -6.29
N PRO A 38 -40.00 56.86 -7.00
CA PRO A 38 -39.80 56.55 -8.41
C PRO A 38 -38.38 56.68 -9.00
N THR A 39 -38.25 56.07 -10.16
CA THR A 39 -37.22 56.03 -11.23
C THR A 39 -36.57 57.33 -11.61
N SER A 40 -35.27 57.35 -11.98
CA SER A 40 -34.75 57.85 -13.22
C SER A 40 -33.27 57.48 -13.46
N THR A 41 -33.03 56.98 -14.60
CA THR A 41 -31.94 56.97 -15.62
C THR A 41 -30.69 57.81 -15.38
N GLU A 42 -29.49 57.23 -15.56
CA GLU A 42 -28.42 57.49 -16.54
C GLU A 42 -27.04 57.09 -16.06
N GLY A 43 -26.28 56.29 -16.85
CA GLY A 43 -24.86 56.02 -16.69
C GLY A 43 -24.02 56.98 -17.54
N PRO A 44 -22.71 56.70 -17.78
CA PRO A 44 -21.73 55.93 -17.05
C PRO A 44 -20.46 56.75 -16.68
N GLY A 45 -19.69 56.27 -15.74
CA GLY A 45 -18.38 56.84 -15.41
C GLY A 45 -17.58 55.91 -14.49
N SER A 46 -16.44 55.46 -14.95
CA SER A 46 -15.40 54.83 -14.12
C SER A 46 -14.98 55.73 -12.98
N PRO A 47 -14.74 55.20 -11.81
CA PRO A 47 -13.87 55.90 -10.89
C PRO A 47 -12.71 55.04 -10.36
N GLU A 48 -11.67 55.76 -10.18
CA GLU A 48 -10.42 55.46 -9.51
C GLU A 48 -10.59 54.99 -8.06
N SER A 49 -9.54 54.26 -7.67
CA SER A 49 -9.18 53.84 -6.33
C SER A 49 -9.60 54.73 -5.16
N ALA A 50 -10.36 54.18 -4.22
CA ALA A 50 -10.47 54.74 -2.87
C ALA A 50 -9.92 53.71 -1.87
N SER A 51 -8.94 54.20 -1.09
CA SER A 51 -8.15 53.53 -0.09
C SER A 51 -8.96 52.88 1.06
N GLY A 52 -8.57 51.69 1.47
CA GLY A 52 -9.18 50.93 2.55
C GLY A 52 -8.91 51.45 3.97
N ASN A 53 -9.37 52.64 4.30
CA ASN A 53 -9.24 53.17 5.68
C ASN A 53 -10.56 53.33 6.45
N GLU A 54 -11.72 53.13 5.85
CA GLU A 54 -13.00 53.31 6.57
C GLU A 54 -13.46 52.03 7.33
N ALA A 55 -13.03 50.83 6.91
CA ALA A 55 -13.37 49.62 7.62
C ALA A 55 -12.62 49.48 8.97
N ALA A 56 -11.44 50.07 9.09
CA ALA A 56 -10.66 50.05 10.34
C ALA A 56 -11.23 51.04 11.42
N ALA A 57 -11.90 52.10 10.97
CA ALA A 57 -12.48 53.08 11.91
C ALA A 57 -13.77 52.58 12.58
N VAL A 58 -14.55 51.73 11.90
CA VAL A 58 -15.78 51.15 12.48
C VAL A 58 -15.46 50.03 13.48
N LEU A 59 -14.39 49.29 13.30
CA LEU A 59 -13.96 48.27 14.29
C LEU A 59 -13.32 48.91 15.53
N ASN A 60 -12.62 50.03 15.40
CA ASN A 60 -12.02 50.72 16.57
C ASN A 60 -13.07 51.40 17.44
N GLY A 61 -14.27 51.68 16.89
CA GLY A 61 -15.39 52.23 17.67
C GLY A 61 -16.14 51.23 18.55
N LEU A 62 -16.03 49.90 18.23
CA LEU A 62 -16.69 48.87 19.02
C LEU A 62 -15.86 48.40 20.24
N TYR A 63 -14.58 48.76 20.33
CA TYR A 63 -13.71 48.41 21.46
C TYR A 63 -13.72 49.47 22.60
N ALA A 64 -14.41 50.56 22.40
CA ALA A 64 -14.42 51.66 23.38
C ALA A 64 -15.66 51.70 24.28
N ALA A 65 -16.16 50.60 24.74
CA ALA A 65 -17.04 50.55 25.94
C ALA A 65 -17.29 49.12 26.38
N LEU A 66 -16.27 48.49 26.95
CA LEU A 66 -16.56 47.49 27.96
C LEU A 66 -16.96 48.24 29.24
N PRO A 67 -18.05 47.81 29.96
CA PRO A 67 -18.39 48.44 31.19
C PRO A 67 -17.20 48.30 32.15
N VAL A 68 -16.84 49.40 32.85
CA VAL A 68 -15.82 49.37 33.91
C VAL A 68 -16.28 48.32 34.93
N ALA A 69 -15.70 47.17 34.88
CA ALA A 69 -16.00 46.08 35.77
C ALA A 69 -15.60 46.51 37.21
N ASN A 70 -16.50 46.38 38.15
CA ASN A 70 -16.15 46.39 39.57
C ASN A 70 -15.17 45.26 39.79
N GLY A 71 -13.85 45.53 40.00
CA GLY A 71 -12.83 44.50 40.19
C GLY A 71 -11.52 44.70 39.47
N VAL A 72 -11.25 45.87 38.86
CA VAL A 72 -9.90 46.19 38.32
C VAL A 72 -8.94 46.56 39.44
N LYS A 73 -7.83 45.80 39.54
CA LYS A 73 -6.71 46.07 40.46
C LYS A 73 -5.48 46.54 39.70
N GLU A 74 -5.09 47.78 39.90
CA GLU A 74 -3.85 48.35 39.38
C GLU A 74 -2.65 47.92 40.26
N VAL A 75 -1.53 47.52 39.64
CA VAL A 75 -0.34 47.04 40.31
C VAL A 75 0.94 47.57 39.64
N ALA A 76 1.96 47.84 40.44
CA ALA A 76 3.23 48.40 40.00
C ALA A 76 4.43 47.56 40.42
N THR A 77 4.27 46.60 41.30
CA THR A 77 5.35 45.76 41.87
C THR A 77 5.06 44.27 41.68
N ALA A 78 6.09 43.44 41.80
CA ALA A 78 5.98 41.97 41.71
C ALA A 78 5.08 41.37 42.81
N ASP A 79 5.21 41.86 44.02
CA ASP A 79 4.41 41.38 45.18
C ASP A 79 2.93 41.77 45.04
N GLU A 80 2.63 43.01 44.62
CA GLU A 80 1.26 43.45 44.32
C GLU A 80 0.65 42.61 43.19
N LEU A 81 1.41 42.34 42.15
CA LEU A 81 0.94 41.52 41.04
C LEU A 81 0.60 40.10 41.47
N ALA A 82 1.50 39.42 42.20
CA ALA A 82 1.26 38.08 42.70
C ALA A 82 0.01 38.03 43.59
N ALA A 83 -0.07 38.93 44.59
CA ALA A 83 -1.20 39.02 45.50
C ALA A 83 -2.54 39.33 44.78
N ALA A 84 -2.50 40.20 43.76
CA ALA A 84 -3.69 40.57 42.98
C ALA A 84 -4.21 39.41 42.10
N LEU A 85 -3.32 38.59 41.56
CA LEU A 85 -3.68 37.43 40.73
C LEU A 85 -4.32 36.30 41.54
N GLU A 86 -3.95 36.17 42.83
CA GLU A 86 -4.53 35.20 43.74
C GLU A 86 -5.90 35.64 44.32
N ASN A 87 -6.12 36.95 44.42
CA ASN A 87 -7.32 37.51 45.06
C ASN A 87 -8.58 37.41 44.16
N ASN A 88 -9.57 36.63 44.59
CA ASN A 88 -10.81 36.39 43.88
C ASN A 88 -11.70 37.63 43.69
N ALA A 89 -11.41 38.75 44.37
CA ALA A 89 -12.13 40.00 44.18
C ALA A 89 -11.69 40.79 42.93
N ASN A 90 -10.58 40.41 42.29
CA ASN A 90 -10.04 41.11 41.14
C ASN A 90 -10.34 40.34 39.85
N ASP A 91 -11.27 40.83 39.03
CA ASP A 91 -11.54 40.20 37.70
C ASP A 91 -10.46 40.58 36.67
N THR A 92 -9.90 41.80 36.84
CA THR A 92 -8.81 42.31 35.98
C THR A 92 -7.67 42.83 36.85
N VAL A 93 -6.45 42.41 36.55
CA VAL A 93 -5.21 42.92 37.14
C VAL A 93 -4.46 43.69 36.03
N LYS A 94 -4.28 45.02 36.27
CA LYS A 94 -3.73 45.93 35.28
C LYS A 94 -2.35 46.44 35.70
N LEU A 95 -1.37 46.31 34.83
CA LEU A 95 -0.02 46.81 35.09
C LEU A 95 0.06 48.33 34.92
N THR A 96 0.64 49.01 35.88
CA THR A 96 0.88 50.47 35.78
C THR A 96 2.38 50.80 35.59
N ALA A 97 3.25 49.84 35.68
CA ALA A 97 4.68 49.93 35.46
C ALA A 97 5.26 48.66 34.83
N ASP A 98 6.47 48.77 34.30
CA ASP A 98 7.29 47.61 33.95
C ASP A 98 7.59 46.80 35.24
N ILE A 99 7.25 45.50 35.29
CA ILE A 99 7.40 44.63 36.44
C ILE A 99 8.43 43.55 36.14
N THR A 100 9.38 43.37 37.03
CA THR A 100 10.34 42.26 36.94
C THR A 100 10.04 41.25 38.03
N ILE A 101 9.91 39.97 37.67
CA ILE A 101 9.70 38.85 38.58
C ILE A 101 10.85 37.84 38.48
N ASN A 102 11.04 37.04 39.52
CA ASN A 102 12.04 35.98 39.57
C ASN A 102 11.41 34.58 39.84
N THR A 103 10.12 34.53 40.08
CA THR A 103 9.32 33.33 40.29
C THR A 103 8.10 33.29 39.34
N THR A 104 7.64 32.11 38.95
CA THR A 104 6.50 31.92 38.08
C THR A 104 5.21 32.43 38.78
N LEU A 105 4.43 33.21 38.03
CA LEU A 105 3.08 33.59 38.45
C LEU A 105 2.13 32.43 38.17
N THR A 106 1.37 32.02 39.19
CA THR A 106 0.42 30.89 39.11
C THR A 106 -1.00 31.39 39.01
N ILE A 107 -1.75 30.91 38.04
CA ILE A 107 -3.14 31.25 37.79
C ILE A 107 -4.01 30.00 38.06
N SER A 108 -4.82 30.02 39.08
CA SER A 108 -5.73 28.90 39.44
C SER A 108 -7.23 29.28 39.40
N ARG A 109 -7.53 30.48 38.89
CA ARG A 109 -8.88 31.05 38.76
C ARG A 109 -9.05 31.78 37.44
N THR A 110 -10.26 32.28 37.16
CA THR A 110 -10.53 33.16 36.02
C THR A 110 -10.05 34.58 36.35
N VAL A 111 -9.17 35.15 35.52
CA VAL A 111 -8.62 36.49 35.65
C VAL A 111 -8.11 37.03 34.30
N THR A 112 -8.27 38.34 34.09
CA THR A 112 -7.66 39.07 33.01
C THR A 112 -6.39 39.78 33.51
N LEU A 113 -5.26 39.57 32.81
CA LEU A 113 -4.03 40.34 33.00
C LEU A 113 -3.91 41.36 31.89
N ASP A 114 -4.18 42.64 32.20
CA ASP A 114 -4.00 43.75 31.28
C ASP A 114 -2.56 44.28 31.39
N LEU A 115 -1.77 44.08 30.37
CA LEU A 115 -0.38 44.53 30.29
C LEU A 115 -0.26 46.06 30.22
N ASN A 116 -1.30 46.76 29.69
CA ASN A 116 -1.39 48.20 29.63
C ASN A 116 -0.10 48.86 29.08
N GLY A 117 0.44 48.27 28.00
CA GLY A 117 1.68 48.70 27.38
C GLY A 117 2.96 48.49 28.17
N ASN A 118 2.92 47.81 29.34
CA ASN A 118 4.09 47.60 30.20
C ASN A 118 4.76 46.22 29.97
N VAL A 119 5.96 46.10 30.44
CA VAL A 119 6.75 44.87 30.35
C VAL A 119 6.64 44.06 31.63
N LEU A 120 6.19 42.80 31.49
CA LEU A 120 6.32 41.79 32.54
C LEU A 120 7.55 40.91 32.19
N LYS A 121 8.63 41.07 32.97
CA LYS A 121 9.92 40.41 32.68
C LYS A 121 10.26 39.38 33.74
N MET A 122 10.58 38.15 33.33
CA MET A 122 11.14 37.09 34.14
C MET A 122 12.69 37.17 34.14
N THR A 123 13.29 36.95 35.30
CA THR A 123 14.76 36.84 35.46
C THR A 123 15.18 35.50 36.07
N GLY A 124 14.27 34.71 36.60
CA GLY A 124 14.51 33.46 37.35
C GLY A 124 14.74 32.21 36.49
N GLY A 125 14.65 32.30 35.16
CA GLY A 125 14.86 31.11 34.35
C GLY A 125 13.70 30.10 34.28
N PHE A 126 12.48 30.53 34.66
CA PHE A 126 11.27 29.73 34.68
C PHE A 126 10.22 30.25 33.67
N SER A 127 9.08 29.53 33.50
CA SER A 127 7.93 30.10 32.82
C SER A 127 7.47 31.39 33.47
N VAL A 128 7.15 32.42 32.71
CA VAL A 128 6.68 33.68 33.30
C VAL A 128 5.34 33.44 34.03
N ILE A 129 4.39 32.76 33.35
CA ILE A 129 3.07 32.48 33.89
C ILE A 129 2.77 30.98 33.73
N LYS A 130 2.11 30.39 34.74
CA LYS A 130 1.57 29.04 34.75
C LYS A 130 0.09 29.08 34.99
N VAL A 131 -0.73 28.54 34.08
CA VAL A 131 -2.17 28.42 34.22
C VAL A 131 -2.51 27.01 34.67
N GLU A 132 -2.95 26.84 35.89
CA GLU A 132 -3.25 25.55 36.54
C GLU A 132 -4.64 25.01 36.12
N SER A 133 -4.92 23.77 36.51
CA SER A 133 -6.23 23.15 36.32
C SER A 133 -7.33 23.99 36.99
N GLY A 134 -8.29 24.44 36.21
CA GLY A 134 -9.34 25.37 36.66
C GLY A 134 -9.00 26.84 36.52
N GLY A 135 -7.74 27.16 36.22
CA GLY A 135 -7.35 28.53 35.87
C GLY A 135 -7.83 28.88 34.45
N ASP A 136 -8.27 30.13 34.30
CA ASP A 136 -8.71 30.71 33.03
C ASP A 136 -8.11 32.12 32.91
N LEU A 137 -6.97 32.22 32.21
CA LEU A 137 -6.22 33.47 32.05
C LEU A 137 -6.56 34.15 30.71
N THR A 138 -6.95 35.40 30.76
CA THR A 138 -6.98 36.28 29.60
C THR A 138 -5.83 37.29 29.66
N ILE A 139 -4.97 37.30 28.67
CA ILE A 139 -3.94 38.31 28.44
C ILE A 139 -4.53 39.39 27.53
N ALA A 140 -4.54 40.63 28.01
CA ALA A 140 -5.04 41.81 27.33
C ALA A 140 -3.99 42.93 27.34
N ASP A 141 -4.19 43.93 26.51
CA ASP A 141 -3.36 45.14 26.47
C ASP A 141 -4.16 46.35 26.10
N SER A 142 -4.49 47.19 27.10
CA SER A 142 -5.26 48.39 26.91
C SER A 142 -4.48 49.58 26.34
N THR A 143 -3.15 49.46 26.17
CA THR A 143 -2.26 50.52 25.65
C THR A 143 -1.35 49.97 24.57
N PRO A 144 -1.89 49.58 23.40
CA PRO A 144 -1.11 48.79 22.38
C PRO A 144 -0.06 49.61 21.64
N ASN A 145 -0.01 50.95 21.83
CA ASN A 145 0.90 51.82 21.06
C ASN A 145 2.23 52.10 21.78
N LYS A 146 2.42 51.65 23.03
CA LYS A 146 3.72 51.80 23.72
C LYS A 146 4.73 50.86 23.08
N VAL A 147 5.97 51.33 22.83
CA VAL A 147 6.97 50.59 22.07
C VAL A 147 8.12 50.11 22.95
N HIS A 148 8.62 48.93 22.64
CA HIS A 148 9.74 48.33 23.31
C HIS A 148 10.76 47.85 22.26
N LYS A 149 12.05 47.97 22.56
CA LYS A 149 13.15 47.59 21.65
C LYS A 149 13.70 46.23 22.01
N PHE A 150 13.93 45.44 21.03
CA PHE A 150 14.50 44.09 21.14
C PHE A 150 15.70 43.90 20.23
N ASN A 151 16.68 43.11 20.68
CA ASN A 151 17.82 42.70 19.87
C ASN A 151 17.57 41.24 19.44
N PRO A 152 17.51 40.94 18.11
CA PRO A 152 17.23 39.59 17.58
C PRO A 152 18.47 38.69 17.50
N ASN A 153 19.65 39.23 17.82
CA ASN A 153 20.95 38.54 17.60
C ASN A 153 21.40 37.67 18.77
N TYR A 154 20.48 37.19 19.58
CA TYR A 154 20.77 36.21 20.64
C TYR A 154 20.36 34.81 20.20
N THR A 155 20.90 33.83 20.87
CA THR A 155 20.51 32.42 20.71
C THR A 155 20.18 31.83 22.06
N ASP A 156 19.32 30.84 22.06
CA ASP A 156 19.06 29.99 23.21
C ASP A 156 20.18 28.94 23.39
N MET A 157 20.05 28.08 24.38
CA MET A 157 21.01 27.01 24.66
C MET A 157 21.16 25.97 23.52
N TRP A 158 20.21 25.91 22.61
CA TRP A 158 20.18 25.01 21.43
C TRP A 158 20.74 25.69 20.19
N GLY A 159 21.16 26.94 20.29
CA GLY A 159 21.62 27.75 19.17
C GLY A 159 20.48 28.33 18.33
N CYS A 160 19.21 28.19 18.76
CA CYS A 160 18.06 28.80 18.09
C CYS A 160 18.03 30.31 18.32
N GLY A 161 17.73 31.08 17.27
CA GLY A 161 17.60 32.52 17.35
C GLY A 161 16.55 32.95 18.39
N LEU A 162 16.91 33.88 19.27
CA LEU A 162 16.11 34.35 20.38
C LEU A 162 16.15 35.88 20.44
N TRP A 163 15.00 36.53 20.71
CA TRP A 163 14.98 37.97 20.90
C TRP A 163 15.16 38.35 22.39
N LYS A 164 15.94 39.38 22.69
CA LYS A 164 16.05 39.90 24.05
C LYS A 164 15.68 41.36 24.13
N LEU A 165 14.97 41.73 25.21
CA LEU A 165 14.67 43.12 25.51
C LEU A 165 15.98 43.89 25.70
N ASP A 166 16.19 44.89 24.87
CA ASP A 166 17.38 45.75 24.87
C ASP A 166 16.96 47.17 24.49
N LYS A 167 16.87 48.01 25.51
CA LYS A 167 16.39 49.38 25.36
C LYS A 167 17.39 50.28 24.61
N ASP A 168 18.67 49.90 24.65
CA ASP A 168 19.78 50.73 24.16
C ASP A 168 20.21 50.35 22.73
N THR A 169 20.46 49.08 22.49
CA THR A 169 20.96 48.56 21.19
C THR A 169 19.95 47.75 20.40
N GLY A 170 18.74 47.58 20.86
CA GLY A 170 17.70 46.86 20.17
C GLY A 170 17.29 47.50 18.86
N THR A 171 17.30 46.72 17.79
CA THR A 171 16.95 47.17 16.42
C THR A 171 15.52 46.85 16.04
N GLU A 172 14.89 45.90 16.72
CA GLU A 172 13.51 45.46 16.46
C GLU A 172 12.53 46.13 17.42
N ILE A 173 11.39 46.56 16.89
CA ILE A 173 10.36 47.27 17.66
C ILE A 173 9.16 46.36 17.85
N VAL A 174 8.70 46.22 19.09
CA VAL A 174 7.46 45.57 19.47
C VAL A 174 6.53 46.58 20.13
N SER A 175 5.31 46.70 19.61
CA SER A 175 4.29 47.62 20.16
C SER A 175 3.39 46.87 21.16
N GLY A 176 2.91 47.60 22.16
CA GLY A 176 2.04 47.11 23.21
C GLY A 176 2.78 46.50 24.41
N GLY A 177 2.02 45.99 25.36
CA GLY A 177 2.54 45.35 26.55
C GLY A 177 3.22 44.01 26.21
N VAL A 178 4.24 43.67 26.98
CA VAL A 178 5.12 42.58 26.65
C VAL A 178 5.34 41.65 27.86
N ILE A 179 5.21 40.34 27.63
CA ILE A 179 5.69 39.27 28.52
C ILE A 179 7.00 38.76 27.95
N THR A 180 8.10 38.74 28.73
CA THR A 180 9.44 38.38 28.23
C THR A 180 10.35 37.76 29.27
N GLY A 181 11.46 37.20 28.84
CA GLY A 181 12.53 36.70 29.68
C GLY A 181 12.26 35.34 30.30
N GLY A 182 11.11 34.74 30.00
CA GLY A 182 10.90 33.35 30.36
C GLY A 182 11.90 32.45 29.69
N GLY A 183 12.56 31.59 30.47
CA GLY A 183 13.56 30.72 29.92
C GLY A 183 13.97 29.72 30.98
N GLY A 184 14.19 28.50 30.59
CA GLY A 184 14.30 27.49 31.57
C GLY A 184 15.60 26.79 31.72
N ASP A 185 15.77 26.28 32.89
CA ASP A 185 16.63 25.18 33.24
C ASP A 185 16.49 24.01 32.27
N LEU A 186 17.63 23.39 31.98
CA LEU A 186 17.84 22.33 31.02
C LEU A 186 16.97 21.10 31.16
N THR A 187 16.31 20.88 32.32
CA THR A 187 15.68 19.58 32.60
C THR A 187 14.15 19.57 32.63
N HIS A 188 13.48 20.70 32.82
CA HIS A 188 12.01 20.70 33.05
C HIS A 188 11.27 21.88 32.41
N CYS A 189 11.91 22.77 31.66
CA CYS A 189 11.25 23.95 31.16
C CYS A 189 10.42 23.72 29.91
N VAL A 190 9.13 23.81 30.10
CA VAL A 190 8.11 23.86 29.05
C VAL A 190 7.32 25.17 29.23
N GLY A 191 6.92 25.80 28.10
CA GLY A 191 6.17 27.04 28.12
C GLY A 191 6.97 28.23 28.68
N GLY A 192 8.01 28.66 27.99
CA GLY A 192 8.88 29.76 28.45
C GLY A 192 8.09 31.01 28.80
N GLY A 193 7.21 31.51 27.96
CA GLY A 193 6.31 32.61 28.24
C GLY A 193 5.15 32.17 29.14
N VAL A 194 4.31 31.27 28.63
CA VAL A 194 3.13 30.77 29.37
C VAL A 194 3.06 29.26 29.29
N LEU A 195 2.93 28.61 30.44
CA LEU A 195 2.60 27.20 30.57
C LEU A 195 1.10 27.06 30.83
N GLY A 196 0.32 26.62 29.88
CA GLY A 196 -1.01 26.07 30.08
C GLY A 196 -0.88 24.67 30.66
N ASN A 197 -0.92 24.57 32.00
CA ASN A 197 -0.85 23.29 32.67
C ASN A 197 -2.15 22.50 32.48
N VAL A 198 -2.13 21.25 32.81
CA VAL A 198 -3.23 20.29 32.59
C VAL A 198 -4.59 20.84 32.98
N GLY A 199 -5.47 21.07 32.00
CA GLY A 199 -6.82 21.63 32.23
C GLY A 199 -6.87 23.16 32.42
N GLY A 200 -5.75 23.85 32.20
CA GLY A 200 -5.70 25.32 32.17
C GLY A 200 -6.24 25.89 30.85
N LYS A 201 -6.89 27.04 30.95
CA LYS A 201 -7.36 27.79 29.76
C LYS A 201 -6.61 29.10 29.66
N LEU A 202 -6.13 29.38 28.42
CA LEU A 202 -5.44 30.63 28.08
C LEU A 202 -6.17 31.31 26.93
N THR A 203 -6.39 32.60 27.08
CA THR A 203 -6.90 33.48 26.02
C THR A 203 -5.94 34.65 25.88
N MET A 204 -5.62 35.03 24.65
CA MET A 204 -4.82 36.21 24.33
C MET A 204 -5.59 37.11 23.38
N THR A 205 -5.95 38.29 23.84
CA THR A 205 -6.70 39.30 23.07
C THR A 205 -5.84 40.49 22.65
N GLY A 206 -4.65 40.63 23.27
CA GLY A 206 -3.68 41.68 22.99
C GLY A 206 -2.35 41.45 23.67
N GLY A 207 -1.41 42.39 23.52
CA GLY A 207 -0.05 42.28 24.02
C GLY A 207 0.83 41.32 23.23
N SER A 208 2.04 41.10 23.72
CA SER A 208 3.03 40.25 23.06
C SER A 208 3.79 39.35 24.02
N ILE A 209 4.03 38.10 23.61
CA ILE A 209 5.00 37.20 24.26
C ILE A 209 6.25 37.23 23.43
N VAL A 210 7.36 37.76 23.94
CA VAL A 210 8.54 38.06 23.14
C VAL A 210 9.80 37.48 23.78
N GLY A 211 10.59 36.78 22.99
CA GLY A 211 11.91 36.34 23.37
C GLY A 211 11.93 35.45 24.60
N CYS A 212 10.92 34.60 24.74
CA CYS A 212 10.90 33.56 25.74
C CYS A 212 11.46 32.26 25.17
N SER A 213 12.14 31.47 26.03
CA SER A 213 12.72 30.21 25.60
C SER A 213 12.29 29.04 26.48
N ALA A 214 12.31 27.83 25.95
CA ALA A 214 12.08 26.61 26.70
C ALA A 214 13.08 25.53 26.29
N GLY A 215 13.61 24.81 27.25
CA GLY A 215 14.50 23.68 26.98
C GLY A 215 13.86 22.51 26.24
N GLY A 216 12.54 22.42 26.30
CA GLY A 216 11.74 21.36 25.67
C GLY A 216 10.69 21.89 24.70
N LEU A 217 9.53 22.23 25.20
CA LEU A 217 8.31 22.47 24.42
C LEU A 217 7.78 23.89 24.66
N GLY A 218 7.43 24.57 23.57
CA GLY A 218 6.74 25.86 23.58
C GLY A 218 7.55 27.01 24.14
N GLY A 219 8.39 27.66 23.34
CA GLY A 219 9.17 28.81 23.76
C GLY A 219 8.28 29.97 24.22
N GLY A 220 7.26 30.31 23.42
CA GLY A 220 6.22 31.26 23.81
C GLY A 220 5.16 30.63 24.72
N VAL A 221 4.46 29.60 24.23
CA VAL A 221 3.35 28.92 24.93
C VAL A 221 3.47 27.41 24.80
N HIS A 222 3.27 26.70 25.90
CA HIS A 222 3.09 25.25 25.89
C HIS A 222 1.74 24.84 26.48
N LEU A 223 1.03 23.94 25.82
CA LEU A 223 -0.23 23.36 26.29
C LEU A 223 0.02 21.92 26.73
N ALA A 224 -0.15 21.65 28.02
CA ALA A 224 0.12 20.36 28.61
C ALA A 224 -1.15 19.47 28.68
N TYR A 225 -0.91 18.17 28.55
CA TYR A 225 -1.91 17.11 28.65
C TYR A 225 -1.48 16.07 29.68
N ASP A 226 -2.43 15.54 30.43
CA ASP A 226 -2.21 14.41 31.32
C ASP A 226 -3.08 13.23 30.90
N SER A 227 -2.45 12.19 30.42
CA SER A 227 -3.11 10.96 29.96
C SER A 227 -3.75 10.15 31.10
N SER A 228 -3.26 10.33 32.34
CA SER A 228 -3.76 9.60 33.52
C SER A 228 -5.15 10.06 33.99
N ILE A 229 -5.43 11.34 33.76
CA ILE A 229 -6.71 11.97 34.15
C ILE A 229 -7.53 12.47 32.96
N GLY A 230 -6.99 12.33 31.72
CA GLY A 230 -7.68 12.73 30.51
C GLY A 230 -7.95 14.23 30.38
N LYS A 231 -7.23 15.09 31.10
CA LYS A 231 -7.39 16.54 31.03
C LYS A 231 -6.40 17.17 30.06
N SER A 232 -6.89 18.14 29.32
CA SER A 232 -6.16 18.91 28.32
C SER A 232 -6.31 20.41 28.56
N SER A 233 -5.30 21.18 28.18
CA SER A 233 -5.36 22.65 28.19
C SER A 233 -5.78 23.21 26.83
N THR A 234 -6.25 24.45 26.85
CA THR A 234 -6.67 25.18 25.64
C THR A 234 -6.02 26.54 25.59
N PHE A 235 -5.72 26.97 24.35
CA PHE A 235 -5.26 28.33 24.06
C PHE A 235 -6.10 28.93 22.93
N THR A 236 -6.64 30.13 23.17
CA THR A 236 -7.34 30.90 22.14
C THR A 236 -6.63 32.23 21.96
N MET A 237 -6.17 32.50 20.77
CA MET A 237 -5.51 33.75 20.39
C MET A 237 -6.37 34.51 19.41
N THR A 238 -7.03 35.56 19.83
CA THR A 238 -7.88 36.44 18.98
C THR A 238 -7.19 37.75 18.61
N GLY A 239 -6.09 38.05 19.27
CA GLY A 239 -5.21 39.19 19.03
C GLY A 239 -3.86 38.99 19.70
N GLY A 240 -2.96 39.99 19.55
CA GLY A 240 -1.63 39.95 20.11
C GLY A 240 -0.62 39.12 19.29
N SER A 241 0.62 39.02 19.81
CA SER A 241 1.72 38.43 19.03
C SER A 241 2.61 37.53 19.87
N ILE A 242 3.18 36.49 19.26
CA ILE A 242 4.26 35.65 19.79
C ILE A 242 5.49 35.85 18.89
N ILE A 243 6.57 36.40 19.46
CA ILE A 243 7.67 36.94 18.66
C ILE A 243 9.05 36.46 19.16
N GLY A 244 9.90 35.98 18.29
CA GLY A 244 11.30 35.69 18.57
C GLY A 244 11.51 34.74 19.75
N CYS A 245 10.58 33.83 19.97
CA CYS A 245 10.63 32.79 20.99
C CYS A 245 11.35 31.54 20.46
N ALA A 246 11.98 30.76 21.36
CA ALA A 246 12.76 29.60 20.96
C ALA A 246 12.51 28.37 21.85
N ALA A 247 12.52 27.17 21.23
CA ALA A 247 12.41 25.91 21.97
C ALA A 247 13.03 24.74 21.18
N LYS A 248 13.09 23.57 21.80
CA LYS A 248 13.39 22.36 21.04
C LYS A 248 12.28 22.05 20.03
N ASN A 249 11.00 22.13 20.45
CA ASN A 249 9.81 21.96 19.60
C ASN A 249 8.78 23.06 19.88
N GLY A 250 8.18 23.64 18.83
CA GLY A 250 7.23 24.72 18.97
C GLY A 250 7.87 26.01 19.53
N GLY A 251 8.72 26.66 18.72
CA GLY A 251 9.36 27.90 19.16
C GLY A 251 8.35 28.94 19.62
N GLY A 252 7.26 29.12 18.87
CA GLY A 252 6.12 29.94 19.29
C GLY A 252 5.19 29.17 20.24
N VAL A 253 4.50 28.15 19.74
CA VAL A 253 3.49 27.39 20.47
C VAL A 253 3.73 25.89 20.31
N SER A 254 3.65 25.15 21.41
CA SER A 254 3.62 23.68 21.38
C SER A 254 2.28 23.17 21.92
N VAL A 255 1.61 22.34 21.11
CA VAL A 255 0.29 21.77 21.37
C VAL A 255 0.43 20.27 21.65
N SER A 256 0.37 19.86 22.91
CA SER A 256 0.41 18.46 23.32
C SER A 256 -0.81 17.67 22.84
N PRO A 257 -0.73 16.32 22.80
CA PRO A 257 -1.87 15.48 22.48
C PRO A 257 -3.10 15.84 23.32
N GLY A 258 -4.29 15.86 22.73
CA GLY A 258 -5.54 16.19 23.41
C GLY A 258 -5.78 17.70 23.60
N CYS A 259 -4.76 18.55 23.49
CA CYS A 259 -4.89 20.00 23.64
C CYS A 259 -5.36 20.68 22.35
N THR A 260 -5.92 21.88 22.50
CA THR A 260 -6.39 22.67 21.35
C THR A 260 -5.82 24.09 21.39
N PHE A 261 -5.23 24.51 20.28
CA PHE A 261 -4.87 25.89 20.03
C PHE A 261 -5.77 26.46 18.92
N THR A 262 -6.37 27.63 19.17
CA THR A 262 -7.19 28.35 18.18
C THR A 262 -6.58 29.72 17.93
N MET A 263 -6.33 30.06 16.65
CA MET A 263 -5.75 31.34 16.22
C MET A 263 -6.72 32.11 15.34
N GLY A 264 -7.03 33.35 15.73
CA GLY A 264 -7.95 34.26 15.04
C GLY A 264 -7.23 35.34 14.22
N SER A 265 -8.01 36.19 13.56
CA SER A 265 -7.56 37.20 12.56
C SER A 265 -6.62 38.29 13.10
N GLY A 266 -6.72 38.63 14.38
CA GLY A 266 -5.87 39.65 15.02
C GLY A 266 -4.51 39.17 15.53
N SER A 267 -4.14 37.95 15.27
CA SER A 267 -3.04 37.25 15.88
C SER A 267 -1.83 37.10 14.98
N GLU A 268 -0.64 37.17 15.55
CA GLU A 268 0.62 36.97 14.80
C GLU A 268 1.60 36.05 15.56
N ILE A 269 2.20 35.10 14.84
CA ILE A 269 3.37 34.32 15.32
C ILE A 269 4.51 34.58 14.34
N ARG A 270 5.63 35.16 14.82
CA ARG A 270 6.74 35.49 13.92
C ARG A 270 8.12 35.34 14.54
N ASN A 271 9.08 35.10 13.69
CA ASN A 271 10.51 35.00 14.08
C ASN A 271 10.78 34.00 15.21
N CYS A 272 9.87 33.00 15.37
CA CYS A 272 10.02 31.95 16.36
C CYS A 272 10.84 30.79 15.80
N ASN A 273 11.63 30.15 16.65
CA ASN A 273 12.63 29.19 16.22
C ASN A 273 12.50 27.87 17.02
N ALA A 274 12.61 26.75 16.30
CA ALA A 274 12.68 25.42 16.91
C ALA A 274 13.88 24.62 16.40
N GLN A 275 14.51 23.87 17.30
CA GLN A 275 15.62 22.99 16.95
C GLN A 275 15.14 21.77 16.15
N SER A 276 13.97 21.21 16.49
CA SER A 276 13.48 19.93 15.92
C SER A 276 12.14 20.04 15.23
N GLY A 277 11.12 20.57 15.87
CA GLY A 277 9.74 20.62 15.36
C GLY A 277 9.40 21.89 14.60
N GLY A 278 8.16 22.34 14.72
CA GLY A 278 7.64 23.55 14.08
C GLY A 278 8.18 24.81 14.74
N GLY A 279 8.76 25.73 13.96
CA GLY A 279 9.24 27.01 14.47
C GLY A 279 8.15 27.87 15.05
N GLY A 280 7.05 28.04 14.30
CA GLY A 280 5.85 28.76 14.77
C GLY A 280 5.01 27.88 15.69
N VAL A 281 4.48 26.79 15.20
CA VAL A 281 3.58 25.88 15.93
C VAL A 281 4.04 24.43 15.76
N ASP A 282 4.06 23.70 16.85
CA ASP A 282 4.31 22.24 16.90
C ASP A 282 3.07 21.53 17.44
N ILE A 283 2.51 20.58 16.69
CA ILE A 283 1.31 19.84 17.08
C ILE A 283 1.67 18.38 17.25
N SER A 284 1.51 17.86 18.45
CA SER A 284 1.91 16.51 18.81
C SER A 284 0.74 15.53 18.87
N ALA A 285 1.01 14.25 18.58
CA ALA A 285 0.10 13.13 18.79
C ALA A 285 0.70 12.14 19.78
N LEU A 286 -0.14 11.45 20.53
CA LEU A 286 0.31 10.35 21.38
C LEU A 286 0.48 9.09 20.52
N TRP A 287 1.67 8.51 20.54
CA TRP A 287 2.01 7.32 19.76
C TRP A 287 1.03 6.16 20.01
N ASN A 288 0.54 5.55 18.94
CA ASN A 288 -0.43 4.45 18.98
C ASN A 288 -1.79 4.75 19.65
N SER A 289 -2.16 6.00 19.79
CA SER A 289 -3.46 6.41 20.34
C SER A 289 -4.22 7.31 19.35
N ASN A 290 -5.51 7.52 19.63
CA ASN A 290 -6.32 8.49 18.88
C ASN A 290 -6.29 9.89 19.56
N ILE A 291 -5.42 10.08 20.55
CA ILE A 291 -5.29 11.35 21.26
C ILE A 291 -4.26 12.19 20.51
N ILE A 292 -4.75 13.21 19.83
CA ILE A 292 -3.97 14.11 18.98
C ILE A 292 -4.16 15.55 19.44
N GLY A 293 -3.11 16.37 19.37
CA GLY A 293 -3.22 17.82 19.48
C GLY A 293 -4.00 18.41 18.32
N CYS A 294 -4.67 19.51 18.52
CA CYS A 294 -5.45 20.18 17.49
C CYS A 294 -5.02 21.66 17.39
N PHE A 295 -4.67 22.10 16.17
CA PHE A 295 -4.51 23.52 15.86
C PHE A 295 -5.59 23.96 14.86
N ILE A 296 -6.31 25.01 15.23
CA ILE A 296 -7.37 25.60 14.41
C ILE A 296 -6.94 27.03 14.07
N MET A 297 -6.64 27.29 12.81
CA MET A 297 -6.27 28.61 12.30
C MET A 297 -7.45 29.20 11.53
N ASN A 298 -8.22 30.07 12.21
CA ASN A 298 -9.34 30.78 11.60
C ASN A 298 -8.92 32.12 10.97
N GLY A 299 -7.67 32.55 11.24
CA GLY A 299 -7.10 33.81 10.76
C GLY A 299 -5.71 34.04 11.31
N GLY A 300 -5.21 35.28 11.17
CA GLY A 300 -3.88 35.66 11.65
C GLY A 300 -2.75 35.28 10.71
N THR A 301 -1.51 35.49 11.17
CA THR A 301 -0.32 35.25 10.35
C THR A 301 0.77 34.49 11.11
N ILE A 302 1.31 33.46 10.48
CA ILE A 302 2.55 32.80 10.90
C ILE A 302 3.61 33.13 9.86
N ARG A 303 4.71 33.78 10.27
CA ARG A 303 5.74 34.19 9.31
C ARG A 303 7.15 34.21 9.87
N THR A 304 8.13 34.07 8.99
CA THR A 304 9.57 34.15 9.31
C THR A 304 10.00 33.24 10.48
N CYS A 305 9.25 32.15 10.70
CA CYS A 305 9.60 31.15 11.70
C CYS A 305 10.56 30.11 11.12
N THR A 306 11.39 29.54 11.97
CA THR A 306 12.42 28.56 11.57
C THR A 306 12.32 27.30 12.40
N GLY A 307 12.28 26.15 11.75
CA GLY A 307 12.25 24.83 12.43
C GLY A 307 12.97 23.78 11.60
N LEU A 308 13.27 22.62 12.19
CA LEU A 308 13.86 21.51 11.43
C LEU A 308 12.83 20.93 10.47
N TYR A 309 11.59 20.72 10.95
CA TYR A 309 10.46 20.25 10.16
C TYR A 309 9.35 21.30 10.27
N GLY A 310 8.91 21.86 9.15
CA GLY A 310 7.86 22.89 9.15
C GLY A 310 8.23 24.18 9.88
N GLY A 311 8.95 25.08 9.22
CA GLY A 311 9.31 26.37 9.84
C GLY A 311 8.11 27.11 10.41
N GLY A 312 6.97 27.12 9.69
CA GLY A 312 5.69 27.63 10.19
C GLY A 312 5.01 26.66 11.14
N VAL A 313 4.65 25.48 10.65
CA VAL A 313 3.87 24.47 11.37
C VAL A 313 4.43 23.06 11.15
N TYR A 314 4.69 22.34 12.22
CA TYR A 314 4.86 20.90 12.22
C TYR A 314 3.61 20.23 12.76
N ASN A 315 2.97 19.35 11.98
CA ASN A 315 1.71 18.71 12.31
C ASN A 315 1.84 17.18 12.39
N SER A 316 1.93 16.63 13.59
CA SER A 316 1.69 15.19 13.82
C SER A 316 0.33 14.90 14.46
N GLY A 317 -0.51 15.93 14.64
CA GLY A 317 -1.88 15.85 15.14
C GLY A 317 -2.94 16.19 14.09
N SER A 318 -3.80 17.16 14.42
CA SER A 318 -4.81 17.71 13.49
C SER A 318 -4.57 19.19 13.29
N PHE A 319 -4.40 19.60 12.05
CA PHE A 319 -4.33 21.01 11.67
C PHE A 319 -5.52 21.36 10.78
N ILE A 320 -6.30 22.35 11.21
CA ILE A 320 -7.45 22.88 10.46
C ILE A 320 -7.20 24.35 10.16
N MET A 321 -7.15 24.71 8.88
CA MET A 321 -6.97 26.08 8.43
C MET A 321 -8.21 26.55 7.67
N SER A 322 -8.98 27.42 8.30
CA SER A 322 -10.17 28.05 7.70
C SER A 322 -9.94 29.53 7.37
N GLY A 323 -8.71 30.02 7.55
CA GLY A 323 -8.29 31.39 7.21
C GLY A 323 -6.84 31.63 7.62
N GLY A 324 -6.36 32.85 7.43
CA GLY A 324 -5.02 33.28 7.80
C GLY A 324 -3.94 33.00 6.74
N THR A 325 -2.67 33.29 7.10
CA THR A 325 -1.54 33.21 6.19
C THR A 325 -0.32 32.58 6.88
N ILE A 326 0.34 31.64 6.20
CA ILE A 326 1.65 31.10 6.58
C ILE A 326 2.63 31.46 5.49
N LYS A 327 3.68 32.28 5.79
CA LYS A 327 4.63 32.74 4.77
C LYS A 327 6.03 33.05 5.30
N ALA A 328 6.99 33.07 4.41
CA ALA A 328 8.40 33.42 4.65
C ALA A 328 9.04 32.60 5.80
N SER A 329 8.51 31.41 6.08
CA SER A 329 9.02 30.50 7.10
C SER A 329 10.02 29.51 6.49
N ILE A 330 11.02 29.06 7.25
CA ILE A 330 12.18 28.34 6.73
C ILE A 330 12.36 27.02 7.49
N SER A 331 12.61 25.94 6.77
CA SER A 331 13.10 24.70 7.34
C SER A 331 14.65 24.69 7.33
N THR A 332 15.26 24.21 8.39
CA THR A 332 16.73 24.08 8.49
C THR A 332 17.25 22.75 7.96
N THR A 333 16.37 21.79 7.64
CA THR A 333 16.80 20.52 7.03
C THR A 333 17.13 20.70 5.56
N THR A 334 18.25 20.13 5.13
CA THR A 334 18.64 20.02 3.72
C THR A 334 18.30 18.66 3.11
N GLN A 335 17.87 17.72 3.94
CA GLN A 335 17.71 16.30 3.58
C GLN A 335 16.35 15.98 2.93
N TYR A 336 15.33 16.79 3.23
CA TYR A 336 13.99 16.68 2.65
C TYR A 336 13.65 18.07 2.12
N ALA A 337 13.11 18.16 0.90
CA ALA A 337 12.75 19.42 0.27
C ALA A 337 12.20 20.40 1.31
N SER A 338 12.88 21.50 1.53
CA SER A 338 12.72 22.41 2.66
C SER A 338 11.24 22.80 2.85
N SER A 339 10.58 22.21 3.83
CA SER A 339 9.17 22.48 4.17
C SER A 339 9.07 23.66 5.12
N GLY A 340 9.45 24.84 4.63
CA GLY A 340 9.41 26.05 5.45
C GLY A 340 8.03 26.41 5.98
N GLY A 341 6.96 26.14 5.21
CA GLY A 341 5.59 26.46 5.62
C GLY A 341 5.00 25.41 6.56
N VAL A 342 4.65 24.25 6.03
CA VAL A 342 3.96 23.18 6.76
C VAL A 342 4.61 21.83 6.47
N TRP A 343 4.97 21.13 7.53
CA TRP A 343 5.26 19.71 7.48
C TRP A 343 4.07 18.94 8.06
N ASN A 344 3.42 18.11 7.23
CA ASN A 344 2.24 17.35 7.63
C ASN A 344 2.53 15.86 7.76
N ASP A 345 2.45 15.35 8.97
CA ASP A 345 2.63 13.93 9.33
C ASP A 345 1.32 13.24 9.73
N ASN A 346 0.17 13.95 9.66
CA ASN A 346 -1.12 13.37 10.01
C ASN A 346 -2.25 14.01 9.19
N GLN A 347 -3.18 14.72 9.82
CA GLN A 347 -4.35 15.31 9.15
C GLN A 347 -4.20 16.83 9.05
N PHE A 348 -4.16 17.34 7.84
CA PHE A 348 -4.24 18.76 7.54
C PHE A 348 -5.42 19.03 6.63
N THR A 349 -6.37 19.84 7.10
CA THR A 349 -7.51 20.31 6.29
C THR A 349 -7.44 21.81 6.11
N MET A 350 -7.44 22.23 4.87
CA MET A 350 -7.44 23.65 4.49
C MET A 350 -8.69 23.97 3.67
N THR A 351 -9.58 24.80 4.22
CA THR A 351 -10.81 25.25 3.54
C THR A 351 -10.66 26.66 3.00
N ARG A 352 -9.87 27.50 3.66
CA ARG A 352 -9.52 28.86 3.27
C ARG A 352 -8.14 29.23 3.79
N GLY A 353 -7.67 30.39 3.44
CA GLY A 353 -6.38 30.92 3.86
C GLY A 353 -5.29 30.65 2.83
N THR A 354 -4.07 31.04 3.16
CA THR A 354 -2.98 31.13 2.21
C THR A 354 -1.69 30.55 2.78
N ILE A 355 -1.01 29.72 2.02
CA ILE A 355 0.37 29.29 2.31
C ILE A 355 1.27 29.82 1.20
N GLY A 356 2.36 30.51 1.58
CA GLY A 356 3.23 31.24 0.67
C GLY A 356 2.73 32.67 0.39
N ASP A 357 3.56 33.45 -0.27
CA ASP A 357 3.29 34.84 -0.65
C ASP A 357 3.03 34.90 -2.16
N PRO A 358 1.84 35.35 -2.62
CA PRO A 358 1.52 35.42 -4.05
C PRO A 358 2.47 36.33 -4.83
N ASP A 359 3.02 37.37 -4.18
CA ASP A 359 3.93 38.32 -4.80
C ASP A 359 5.40 37.88 -4.77
N ASN A 360 5.73 36.84 -3.95
CA ASN A 360 7.06 36.30 -3.83
C ASN A 360 7.13 34.83 -4.25
N LYS A 361 7.38 34.57 -5.53
CA LYS A 361 7.53 33.21 -6.09
C LYS A 361 8.69 32.38 -5.47
N LYS A 362 9.55 33.01 -4.68
CA LYS A 362 10.65 32.36 -3.96
C LYS A 362 10.38 32.20 -2.47
N ASP A 363 9.10 32.35 -2.05
CA ASP A 363 8.71 32.16 -0.66
C ASP A 363 9.15 30.73 -0.22
N PRO A 364 9.94 30.59 0.85
CA PRO A 364 10.44 29.32 1.31
C PRO A 364 9.40 28.50 2.09
N SER A 365 8.18 28.96 2.22
CA SER A 365 7.11 28.32 3.01
C SER A 365 6.51 27.08 2.31
N HIS A 366 7.34 26.17 1.87
CA HIS A 366 6.91 24.94 1.17
C HIS A 366 6.04 24.05 2.05
N VAL A 367 5.18 23.24 1.44
CA VAL A 367 4.36 22.23 2.11
C VAL A 367 4.91 20.83 1.79
N TYR A 368 5.13 20.04 2.83
CA TYR A 368 5.52 18.64 2.71
C TYR A 368 4.45 17.75 3.36
N ASN A 369 3.78 16.94 2.56
CA ASN A 369 2.78 15.96 3.00
C ASN A 369 3.43 14.57 2.99
N THR A 370 3.69 14.01 4.18
CA THR A 370 4.54 12.82 4.33
C THR A 370 3.86 11.50 3.94
N SER A 371 4.57 10.41 4.06
CA SER A 371 4.29 9.14 3.36
C SER A 371 3.57 8.07 4.16
N THR A 372 3.07 8.32 5.37
CA THR A 372 2.35 7.26 6.06
C THR A 372 0.92 7.12 5.50
N GLN A 373 0.38 5.91 5.43
CA GLN A 373 -0.97 5.62 4.86
C GLN A 373 -2.13 6.40 5.51
N ARG A 374 -1.86 7.19 6.55
CA ARG A 374 -2.86 7.97 7.29
C ARG A 374 -2.69 9.48 7.10
N VAL A 375 -1.62 9.91 6.47
CA VAL A 375 -1.32 11.33 6.26
C VAL A 375 -2.17 11.88 5.14
N THR A 376 -2.99 12.87 5.47
CA THR A 376 -3.86 13.52 4.49
C THR A 376 -3.66 15.04 4.52
N LEU A 377 -3.54 15.60 3.33
CA LEU A 377 -3.77 17.04 3.07
C LEU A 377 -5.08 17.15 2.31
N THR A 378 -6.07 17.84 2.88
CA THR A 378 -7.36 18.07 2.22
C THR A 378 -7.48 19.55 1.89
N MET A 379 -7.63 19.86 0.61
CA MET A 379 -7.91 21.20 0.11
C MET A 379 -9.35 21.32 -0.32
N ARG A 380 -10.03 22.41 0.09
CA ARG A 380 -11.45 22.70 -0.23
C ARG A 380 -11.64 24.17 -0.47
N ASP A 381 -12.77 24.49 -1.03
CA ASP A 381 -13.32 25.84 -1.20
C ASP A 381 -12.29 26.85 -1.77
N ASN A 382 -11.87 27.84 -0.97
CA ASN A 382 -10.96 28.91 -1.34
C ASN A 382 -9.56 28.77 -0.70
N ALA A 383 -9.10 27.54 -0.44
CA ALA A 383 -7.74 27.28 0.01
C ALA A 383 -6.72 27.66 -1.07
N LYS A 384 -5.63 28.33 -0.70
CA LYS A 384 -4.61 28.78 -1.66
C LYS A 384 -3.19 28.42 -1.21
N ILE A 385 -2.45 27.73 -2.07
CA ILE A 385 -1.04 27.42 -1.87
C ILE A 385 -0.23 28.00 -3.03
N TYR A 386 0.57 29.04 -2.76
CA TYR A 386 1.38 29.74 -3.76
C TYR A 386 2.83 29.24 -3.83
N THR A 387 3.20 28.34 -2.96
CA THR A 387 4.55 27.78 -2.80
C THR A 387 4.59 26.32 -3.23
N ASN A 388 5.80 25.74 -3.27
CA ASN A 388 5.99 24.37 -3.71
C ASN A 388 5.36 23.37 -2.73
N VAL A 389 4.85 22.27 -3.28
CA VAL A 389 4.25 21.16 -2.52
C VAL A 389 4.95 19.86 -2.90
N THR A 390 5.37 19.12 -1.91
CA THR A 390 5.78 17.72 -2.10
C THR A 390 4.76 16.82 -1.40
N ASN A 391 4.08 15.96 -2.16
CA ASN A 391 3.09 15.02 -1.66
C ASN A 391 3.59 13.59 -1.80
N VAL A 392 3.79 12.92 -0.68
CA VAL A 392 4.11 11.49 -0.59
C VAL A 392 2.97 10.71 0.09
N GLY A 393 2.02 11.43 0.69
CA GLY A 393 0.79 10.90 1.30
C GLY A 393 -0.42 11.06 0.39
N ILE A 394 -1.57 11.32 0.99
CA ILE A 394 -2.82 11.54 0.28
C ILE A 394 -3.11 13.05 0.23
N LEU A 395 -3.31 13.59 -0.97
CA LEU A 395 -3.88 14.90 -1.21
C LEU A 395 -5.32 14.74 -1.70
N ASN A 396 -6.29 15.15 -0.88
CA ASN A 396 -7.67 15.26 -1.30
C ASN A 396 -7.89 16.61 -2.01
N ALA A 397 -7.96 16.56 -3.33
CA ALA A 397 -8.10 17.72 -4.20
C ALA A 397 -9.59 18.09 -4.38
N ASP A 398 -10.23 18.58 -3.31
CA ASP A 398 -11.68 18.82 -3.26
C ASP A 398 -12.05 20.28 -3.55
N GLY A 399 -11.10 21.16 -3.85
CA GLY A 399 -11.27 22.57 -4.17
C GLY A 399 -10.03 23.39 -3.91
N GLY A 400 -10.08 24.69 -4.14
CA GLY A 400 -8.98 25.62 -3.94
C GLY A 400 -7.96 25.65 -5.09
N GLU A 401 -6.88 26.40 -4.91
CA GLU A 401 -5.86 26.67 -5.91
C GLU A 401 -4.45 26.33 -5.41
N MET A 402 -3.64 25.79 -6.29
CA MET A 402 -2.23 25.51 -6.05
C MET A 402 -1.39 26.08 -7.18
N SER A 403 -0.65 27.16 -6.91
CA SER A 403 0.10 27.90 -7.92
C SER A 403 1.60 27.62 -7.91
N GLY A 404 2.14 27.08 -6.82
CA GLY A 404 3.52 26.60 -6.76
C GLY A 404 3.73 25.30 -7.53
N THR A 405 4.98 24.91 -7.72
CA THR A 405 5.30 23.60 -8.31
C THR A 405 4.88 22.48 -7.37
N MET A 406 4.43 21.37 -7.96
CA MET A 406 4.07 20.20 -7.19
C MET A 406 4.89 18.97 -7.61
N THR A 407 5.41 18.27 -6.63
CA THR A 407 5.97 16.92 -6.80
C THR A 407 5.05 15.94 -6.10
N ASN A 408 4.33 15.11 -6.87
CA ASN A 408 3.55 13.98 -6.37
C ASN A 408 4.45 12.75 -6.44
N ASP A 409 5.09 12.42 -5.32
CA ASP A 409 6.27 11.57 -5.28
C ASP A 409 5.97 10.16 -4.78
N THR A 410 6.73 9.19 -5.29
CA THR A 410 6.79 7.83 -4.78
C THR A 410 8.17 7.58 -4.21
N ASN A 411 8.24 7.24 -2.94
CA ASN A 411 9.49 6.89 -2.29
C ASN A 411 9.34 5.57 -1.50
N ARG A 412 10.41 5.14 -0.82
CA ARG A 412 10.44 3.89 -0.04
C ARG A 412 9.39 3.82 1.09
N TYR A 413 8.76 4.93 1.46
CA TYR A 413 7.80 5.00 2.56
C TYR A 413 6.35 5.08 2.09
N GLY A 414 6.09 5.49 0.84
CA GLY A 414 4.74 5.60 0.30
C GLY A 414 4.69 6.13 -1.12
N THR A 415 3.48 6.12 -1.66
CA THR A 415 3.16 6.64 -2.99
C THR A 415 2.22 7.82 -2.84
N GLY A 416 2.65 9.00 -3.27
CA GLY A 416 1.83 10.20 -3.29
C GLY A 416 0.58 9.98 -4.15
N THR A 417 -0.58 10.28 -3.58
CA THR A 417 -1.85 10.13 -4.29
C THR A 417 -2.60 11.46 -4.26
N ILE A 418 -2.95 11.97 -5.43
CA ILE A 418 -3.88 13.08 -5.61
C ILE A 418 -5.24 12.47 -5.92
N THR A 419 -6.21 12.67 -5.03
CA THR A 419 -7.55 12.06 -5.12
C THR A 419 -8.62 13.05 -4.64
N GLY A 420 -9.84 12.61 -4.43
CA GLY A 420 -10.90 13.36 -3.76
C GLY A 420 -11.45 12.62 -2.57
N SER A 421 -12.02 13.38 -1.62
CA SER A 421 -12.83 12.80 -0.54
C SER A 421 -14.10 12.19 -1.12
N GLU A 422 -14.62 11.16 -0.48
CA GLU A 422 -15.88 10.53 -0.89
C GLU A 422 -17.03 11.57 -0.91
N GLY A 423 -17.71 11.69 -2.06
CA GLY A 423 -18.82 12.62 -2.27
C GLY A 423 -18.44 14.10 -2.50
N ALA A 424 -17.15 14.44 -2.55
CA ALA A 424 -16.73 15.82 -2.85
C ALA A 424 -16.87 16.14 -4.34
N ALA A 425 -17.67 17.19 -4.65
CA ALA A 425 -17.92 17.64 -6.03
C ALA A 425 -16.84 18.59 -6.55
N GLY A 426 -16.12 19.32 -5.69
CA GLY A 426 -15.07 20.27 -6.07
C GLY A 426 -13.82 19.61 -6.60
N SER A 427 -12.97 20.37 -7.30
CA SER A 427 -11.66 19.97 -7.80
C SER A 427 -10.64 21.08 -7.50
N THR A 428 -9.45 20.72 -7.03
CA THR A 428 -8.35 21.67 -6.85
C THR A 428 -7.77 22.05 -8.20
N GLU A 429 -7.52 23.34 -8.41
CA GLU A 429 -6.85 23.85 -9.61
C GLU A 429 -5.34 23.94 -9.38
N PHE A 430 -4.59 23.25 -10.23
CA PHE A 430 -3.13 23.23 -10.23
C PHE A 430 -2.62 24.14 -11.34
N HIS A 431 -2.18 25.34 -10.97
CA HIS A 431 -1.62 26.34 -11.90
C HIS A 431 -0.09 26.24 -12.00
N GLY A 432 0.56 25.54 -11.11
CA GLY A 432 1.99 25.24 -11.15
C GLY A 432 2.29 23.98 -11.95
N LYS A 433 3.58 23.81 -12.31
CA LYS A 433 4.07 22.56 -12.90
C LYS A 433 3.92 21.40 -11.92
N VAL A 434 3.48 20.25 -12.41
CA VAL A 434 3.34 19.02 -11.61
C VAL A 434 4.28 17.95 -12.16
N THR A 435 5.14 17.39 -11.30
CA THR A 435 5.92 16.17 -11.59
C THR A 435 5.29 15.01 -10.82
N ASN A 436 4.85 13.98 -11.54
CA ASN A 436 4.14 12.83 -10.97
C ASN A 436 4.95 11.55 -11.09
N THR A 437 5.38 11.02 -9.96
CA THR A 437 5.90 9.65 -9.80
C THR A 437 4.94 8.77 -9.00
N GLY A 438 3.84 9.37 -8.49
CA GLY A 438 2.77 8.73 -7.73
C GLY A 438 1.50 8.52 -8.55
N THR A 439 0.33 8.71 -7.93
CA THR A 439 -0.96 8.52 -8.60
C THR A 439 -1.78 9.80 -8.63
N ILE A 440 -2.32 10.16 -9.78
CA ILE A 440 -3.31 11.24 -9.97
C ILE A 440 -4.65 10.62 -10.30
N ARG A 441 -5.70 10.94 -9.50
CA ARG A 441 -7.09 10.49 -9.72
C ARG A 441 -8.07 11.65 -9.83
N LYS A 442 -7.67 12.86 -9.41
CA LYS A 442 -8.53 14.05 -9.39
C LYS A 442 -7.66 15.31 -9.44
N GLY A 443 -8.24 16.42 -9.89
CA GLY A 443 -7.58 17.72 -10.01
C GLY A 443 -7.82 18.32 -11.38
N THR A 444 -7.71 19.66 -11.46
CA THR A 444 -7.73 20.41 -12.73
C THR A 444 -6.34 21.00 -12.96
N PHE A 445 -5.63 20.51 -13.96
CA PHE A 445 -4.24 20.85 -14.24
C PHE A 445 -4.16 21.81 -15.42
N THR A 446 -3.84 23.08 -15.14
CA THR A 446 -3.81 24.16 -16.15
C THR A 446 -2.41 24.43 -16.69
N ASN A 447 -1.38 23.82 -16.11
CA ASN A 447 0.02 23.97 -16.51
C ASN A 447 0.61 22.59 -16.87
N GLU A 448 1.93 22.53 -17.08
CA GLU A 448 2.65 21.31 -17.45
C GLU A 448 2.55 20.22 -16.38
N VAL A 449 2.19 19.03 -16.82
CA VAL A 449 2.28 17.79 -16.01
C VAL A 449 3.29 16.86 -16.65
N ILE A 450 4.30 16.44 -15.87
CA ILE A 450 5.27 15.40 -16.28
C ILE A 450 4.91 14.12 -15.51
N ASN A 451 4.47 13.11 -16.24
CA ASN A 451 4.18 11.78 -15.69
C ASN A 451 5.40 10.88 -15.92
N GLU A 452 6.17 10.63 -14.87
CA GLU A 452 7.38 9.84 -14.92
C GLU A 452 7.07 8.33 -14.95
N SER A 453 8.06 7.49 -15.20
CA SER A 453 7.90 6.04 -15.43
C SER A 453 7.20 5.27 -14.29
N SER A 454 7.29 5.75 -13.05
CA SER A 454 6.53 5.21 -11.90
C SER A 454 5.17 5.87 -11.71
N GLY A 455 4.90 6.97 -12.40
CA GLY A 455 3.69 7.77 -12.27
C GLY A 455 2.47 7.12 -12.93
N THR A 456 1.32 7.28 -12.30
CA THR A 456 0.02 6.82 -12.82
C THR A 456 -0.95 7.97 -12.90
N ILE A 457 -1.56 8.19 -14.06
CA ILE A 457 -2.71 9.07 -14.24
C ILE A 457 -3.95 8.18 -14.42
N ASN A 458 -4.93 8.31 -13.52
CA ASN A 458 -6.18 7.55 -13.51
C ASN A 458 -7.35 8.49 -13.17
N GLY A 459 -7.41 9.62 -13.84
CA GLY A 459 -8.42 10.67 -13.70
C GLY A 459 -7.82 12.06 -13.67
N GLY A 460 -8.66 13.07 -13.51
CA GLY A 460 -8.30 14.48 -13.56
C GLY A 460 -8.63 15.14 -14.90
N THR A 461 -8.67 16.49 -14.92
CA THR A 461 -8.90 17.30 -16.11
C THR A 461 -7.62 18.07 -16.45
N PHE A 462 -7.15 17.98 -17.66
CA PHE A 462 -5.89 18.57 -18.10
C PHE A 462 -6.13 19.56 -19.24
N THR A 463 -5.71 20.80 -19.03
CA THR A 463 -5.77 21.85 -20.06
C THR A 463 -4.38 22.36 -20.45
N GLY A 464 -3.37 22.08 -19.62
CA GLY A 464 -1.97 22.35 -19.91
C GLY A 464 -1.29 21.24 -20.75
N ALA A 465 0.03 21.35 -20.93
CA ALA A 465 0.81 20.30 -21.58
C ALA A 465 0.99 19.09 -20.64
N ILE A 466 0.92 17.88 -21.20
CA ILE A 466 1.29 16.66 -20.48
C ILE A 466 2.43 15.98 -21.22
N THR A 467 3.47 15.62 -20.50
CA THR A 467 4.58 14.80 -21.00
C THR A 467 4.60 13.47 -20.25
N ASN A 468 4.34 12.37 -20.96
CA ASN A 468 4.41 11.03 -20.39
C ASN A 468 5.77 10.39 -20.69
N ASN A 469 6.59 10.22 -19.65
CA ASN A 469 7.91 9.62 -19.68
C ASN A 469 7.82 8.14 -19.28
N ASP A 470 7.16 7.31 -20.11
CA ASP A 470 6.90 5.88 -19.87
C ASP A 470 6.01 5.59 -18.64
N GLY A 471 5.32 6.59 -18.10
CA GLY A 471 4.35 6.42 -17.01
C GLY A 471 3.05 5.78 -17.50
N THR A 472 2.25 5.34 -16.56
CA THR A 472 0.94 4.72 -16.83
C THR A 472 -0.13 5.79 -16.96
N VAL A 473 -0.93 5.75 -18.03
CA VAL A 473 -2.11 6.60 -18.22
C VAL A 473 -3.31 5.69 -18.43
N LEU A 474 -4.24 5.67 -17.47
CA LEU A 474 -5.42 4.80 -17.50
C LEU A 474 -6.68 5.56 -17.88
N ASP A 475 -6.86 6.76 -17.31
CA ASP A 475 -8.07 7.59 -17.48
C ASP A 475 -7.74 9.08 -17.26
N GLY A 476 -8.59 9.97 -17.75
CA GLY A 476 -8.50 11.42 -17.59
C GLY A 476 -9.16 12.19 -18.71
N ASP A 477 -9.57 13.43 -18.44
CA ASP A 477 -10.02 14.36 -19.47
C ASP A 477 -8.83 15.14 -20.04
N PHE A 478 -8.38 14.75 -21.22
CA PHE A 478 -7.26 15.34 -21.94
C PHE A 478 -7.71 16.27 -23.09
N SER A 479 -9.02 16.55 -23.22
CA SER A 479 -9.59 17.28 -24.34
C SER A 479 -8.96 18.69 -24.55
N GLY A 480 -8.60 19.36 -23.42
CA GLY A 480 -7.90 20.64 -23.42
C GLY A 480 -6.37 20.56 -23.54
N ALA A 481 -5.77 19.40 -23.33
CA ALA A 481 -4.34 19.26 -23.16
C ALA A 481 -3.53 19.23 -24.46
N THR A 482 -2.24 19.54 -24.38
CA THR A 482 -1.23 19.16 -25.39
C THR A 482 -0.53 17.89 -24.91
N LEU A 483 -0.62 16.81 -25.68
CA LEU A 483 -0.08 15.50 -25.29
C LEU A 483 1.29 15.29 -25.90
N ASN A 484 2.27 14.93 -25.07
CA ASN A 484 3.65 14.61 -25.44
C ASN A 484 4.08 13.29 -24.81
N GLY A 485 5.07 12.64 -25.42
CA GLY A 485 5.62 11.39 -24.90
C GLY A 485 4.95 10.14 -25.45
N MET A 486 5.12 9.02 -24.76
CA MET A 486 4.72 7.71 -25.25
C MET A 486 3.81 6.99 -24.28
N LEU A 487 2.90 6.17 -24.81
CA LEU A 487 2.14 5.18 -24.07
C LEU A 487 2.87 3.82 -24.20
N VAL A 488 2.91 3.09 -23.11
CA VAL A 488 3.42 1.71 -23.06
C VAL A 488 2.24 0.76 -23.03
N ILE A 489 2.11 -0.04 -24.10
CA ILE A 489 1.06 -1.04 -24.24
C ILE A 489 1.66 -2.41 -23.94
N THR A 490 1.02 -3.16 -23.09
CA THR A 490 1.46 -4.51 -22.70
C THR A 490 0.68 -5.56 -23.45
N PHE A 491 1.37 -6.52 -24.07
CA PHE A 491 0.79 -7.71 -24.66
C PHE A 491 1.08 -8.90 -23.75
N ASP A 492 0.06 -9.35 -23.04
CA ASP A 492 0.12 -10.52 -22.16
C ASP A 492 -0.27 -11.77 -23.00
N PRO A 493 0.66 -12.68 -23.27
CA PRO A 493 0.37 -13.86 -24.07
C PRO A 493 -0.57 -14.86 -23.36
N ASN A 494 -0.80 -14.67 -22.07
CA ASN A 494 -1.73 -15.46 -21.25
C ASN A 494 -1.51 -16.99 -21.38
N ASN A 495 -0.26 -17.39 -21.58
CA ASN A 495 0.19 -18.80 -21.70
C ASN A 495 1.26 -19.15 -20.64
N GLY A 496 1.62 -18.19 -19.77
CA GLY A 496 2.66 -18.30 -18.75
C GLY A 496 4.00 -17.69 -19.18
N ASP A 497 4.14 -17.27 -20.43
CA ASP A 497 5.31 -16.52 -20.90
C ASP A 497 5.29 -15.08 -20.41
N GLN A 498 6.44 -14.41 -20.51
CA GLN A 498 6.55 -13.00 -20.14
C GLN A 498 5.82 -12.11 -21.15
N PRO A 499 5.06 -11.11 -20.67
CA PRO A 499 4.46 -10.12 -21.53
C PRO A 499 5.49 -9.33 -22.34
N SER A 500 5.13 -8.95 -23.54
CA SER A 500 5.88 -8.00 -24.37
C SER A 500 5.25 -6.60 -24.29
N THR A 501 6.00 -5.58 -24.70
CA THR A 501 5.52 -4.20 -24.68
C THR A 501 5.78 -3.49 -26.01
N GLN A 502 4.83 -2.63 -26.40
CA GLN A 502 4.99 -1.70 -27.52
C GLN A 502 4.83 -0.28 -27.03
N LYS A 503 5.71 0.64 -27.45
CA LYS A 503 5.61 2.06 -27.20
C LYS A 503 5.03 2.77 -28.41
N VAL A 504 4.03 3.61 -28.19
CA VAL A 504 3.38 4.40 -29.23
C VAL A 504 3.30 5.86 -28.82
N ASN A 505 3.36 6.78 -29.78
CA ASN A 505 3.21 8.21 -29.51
C ASN A 505 1.82 8.49 -28.94
N TRP A 506 1.76 9.20 -27.81
CA TRP A 506 0.50 9.60 -27.20
C TRP A 506 -0.13 10.75 -27.97
N SER A 507 -1.36 10.59 -28.44
CA SER A 507 -2.13 11.60 -29.16
C SER A 507 -3.61 11.55 -28.84
N LYS A 508 -4.33 12.63 -29.10
CA LYS A 508 -5.79 12.73 -28.89
C LYS A 508 -6.58 11.82 -29.85
N ASP A 509 -6.07 11.66 -31.06
CA ASP A 509 -6.70 10.79 -32.06
C ASP A 509 -6.47 9.30 -31.78
N GLY A 510 -5.55 9.03 -30.85
CA GLY A 510 -5.06 7.69 -30.54
C GLY A 510 -3.92 7.26 -31.46
N ALA A 511 -3.28 6.16 -31.11
CA ALA A 511 -2.20 5.54 -31.88
C ALA A 511 -2.59 4.13 -32.30
N ALA A 512 -2.25 3.75 -33.54
CA ALA A 512 -2.40 2.38 -34.01
C ALA A 512 -1.36 1.46 -33.34
N LEU A 513 -1.74 0.22 -33.11
CA LEU A 513 -0.84 -0.85 -32.63
C LEU A 513 -0.53 -1.83 -33.76
N THR A 514 0.61 -2.46 -33.65
CA THR A 514 0.96 -3.63 -34.49
C THR A 514 0.85 -4.88 -33.62
N ALA A 515 0.42 -5.98 -34.24
CA ALA A 515 0.41 -7.26 -33.52
C ALA A 515 1.85 -7.64 -33.12
N PRO A 516 2.03 -8.34 -32.01
CA PRO A 516 3.34 -8.81 -31.58
C PRO A 516 3.98 -9.72 -32.64
N ASP A 517 5.29 -9.48 -32.91
CA ASP A 517 6.12 -10.31 -33.79
C ASP A 517 7.42 -10.67 -33.03
N PRO A 518 7.69 -11.96 -32.81
CA PRO A 518 6.91 -13.12 -33.22
C PRO A 518 5.56 -13.24 -32.50
N VAL A 519 4.58 -13.86 -33.18
CA VAL A 519 3.29 -14.22 -32.56
C VAL A 519 3.55 -15.22 -31.43
N PRO A 520 3.02 -15.02 -30.24
CA PRO A 520 3.19 -16.00 -29.16
C PRO A 520 2.55 -17.34 -29.51
N THR A 521 3.12 -18.43 -28.98
CA THR A 521 2.66 -19.79 -29.20
C THR A 521 2.16 -20.40 -27.91
N ASN A 522 1.16 -21.26 -28.01
CA ASN A 522 0.68 -22.06 -26.89
C ASN A 522 0.40 -23.47 -27.42
N GLU A 523 1.10 -24.46 -26.87
CA GLU A 523 1.02 -25.83 -27.37
C GLU A 523 -0.42 -26.34 -27.42
N GLY A 524 -0.80 -26.87 -28.57
CA GLY A 524 -2.15 -27.38 -28.81
C GLY A 524 -3.26 -26.31 -28.90
N HIS A 525 -2.91 -25.04 -28.95
CA HIS A 525 -3.87 -23.94 -29.05
C HIS A 525 -3.51 -23.03 -30.25
N SER A 526 -4.52 -22.40 -30.82
CA SER A 526 -4.41 -21.28 -31.75
C SER A 526 -4.89 -19.99 -31.10
N ILE A 527 -4.29 -18.87 -31.49
CA ILE A 527 -4.69 -17.57 -30.97
C ILE A 527 -6.02 -17.13 -31.58
N GLU A 528 -7.06 -16.97 -30.76
CA GLU A 528 -8.35 -16.42 -31.17
C GLU A 528 -8.24 -14.92 -31.46
N GLY A 529 -7.41 -14.22 -30.69
CA GLY A 529 -7.15 -12.78 -30.83
C GLY A 529 -6.61 -12.16 -29.55
N TRP A 530 -6.46 -10.85 -29.59
CA TRP A 530 -6.07 -10.03 -28.46
C TRP A 530 -7.28 -9.30 -27.90
N TYR A 531 -7.41 -9.28 -26.57
CA TYR A 531 -8.58 -8.76 -25.87
C TYR A 531 -8.16 -7.81 -24.76
N TYR A 532 -9.00 -6.83 -24.46
CA TYR A 532 -8.83 -5.90 -23.33
C TYR A 532 -10.11 -5.79 -22.51
N ASP A 533 -9.97 -5.37 -21.27
CA ASP A 533 -11.11 -5.07 -20.42
C ASP A 533 -11.64 -3.66 -20.70
N ASN A 534 -12.83 -3.59 -21.26
CA ASN A 534 -13.57 -2.36 -21.45
C ASN A 534 -14.65 -2.23 -20.39
N ASN A 535 -14.28 -1.68 -19.21
CA ASN A 535 -15.20 -1.48 -18.06
C ASN A 535 -15.93 -2.76 -17.64
N GLY A 536 -15.21 -3.86 -17.49
CA GLY A 536 -15.76 -5.16 -17.12
C GLY A 536 -16.30 -5.99 -18.28
N THR A 537 -16.13 -5.51 -19.51
CA THR A 537 -16.49 -6.24 -20.74
C THR A 537 -15.23 -6.61 -21.53
N GLU A 538 -14.96 -7.90 -21.68
CA GLU A 538 -13.85 -8.37 -22.52
C GLU A 538 -14.15 -8.05 -23.98
N THR A 539 -13.32 -7.21 -24.59
CA THR A 539 -13.49 -6.71 -25.98
C THR A 539 -12.29 -7.11 -26.83
N LYS A 540 -12.58 -7.64 -28.03
CA LYS A 540 -11.54 -8.01 -29.00
C LYS A 540 -10.94 -6.77 -29.65
N TRP A 541 -9.60 -6.68 -29.66
CA TRP A 541 -8.85 -5.63 -30.33
C TRP A 541 -8.75 -5.90 -31.84
N ASN A 542 -9.06 -4.88 -32.65
CA ASN A 542 -8.87 -4.91 -34.06
C ASN A 542 -7.67 -4.01 -34.47
N PHE A 543 -6.57 -4.61 -34.89
CA PHE A 543 -5.34 -3.88 -35.24
C PHE A 543 -5.48 -2.94 -36.44
N ASP A 544 -6.50 -3.14 -37.29
CA ASP A 544 -6.73 -2.32 -38.48
C ASP A 544 -7.51 -1.04 -38.20
N THR A 545 -8.33 -1.05 -37.15
CA THR A 545 -9.29 0.03 -36.90
C THR A 545 -9.18 0.67 -35.52
N ASP A 546 -8.73 -0.07 -34.51
CA ASP A 546 -8.70 0.42 -33.15
C ASP A 546 -7.47 1.27 -32.90
N THR A 547 -7.63 2.31 -32.10
CA THR A 547 -6.53 3.18 -31.66
C THR A 547 -6.49 3.28 -30.15
N VAL A 548 -5.28 3.32 -29.60
CA VAL A 548 -5.05 3.40 -28.18
C VAL A 548 -4.86 4.85 -27.75
N LYS A 549 -5.58 5.28 -26.69
CA LYS A 549 -5.52 6.64 -26.10
C LYS A 549 -4.96 6.67 -24.68
N CYS A 550 -4.82 5.51 -24.06
CA CYS A 550 -4.30 5.33 -22.70
C CYS A 550 -3.47 4.05 -22.61
N THR A 551 -2.71 3.91 -21.55
CA THR A 551 -1.96 2.68 -21.26
C THR A 551 -2.94 1.53 -21.01
N MET A 552 -2.73 0.41 -21.66
CA MET A 552 -3.59 -0.76 -21.53
C MET A 552 -2.82 -2.06 -21.67
N THR A 553 -3.47 -3.14 -21.27
CA THR A 553 -2.97 -4.50 -21.47
C THR A 553 -3.92 -5.24 -22.40
N LEU A 554 -3.37 -5.77 -23.49
CA LEU A 554 -4.04 -6.70 -24.39
C LEU A 554 -3.64 -8.12 -23.98
N LYS A 555 -4.62 -8.97 -23.73
CA LYS A 555 -4.41 -10.39 -23.38
C LYS A 555 -4.74 -11.28 -24.55
N ALA A 556 -3.88 -12.23 -24.84
CA ALA A 556 -4.17 -13.26 -25.83
C ALA A 556 -5.29 -14.18 -25.31
N LYS A 557 -6.22 -14.51 -26.19
CA LYS A 557 -7.23 -15.52 -25.97
C LYS A 557 -6.95 -16.69 -26.89
N TRP A 558 -7.03 -17.88 -26.33
CA TRP A 558 -6.62 -19.10 -26.99
C TRP A 558 -7.84 -20.00 -27.19
N GLU A 559 -7.90 -20.65 -28.35
CA GLU A 559 -8.83 -21.70 -28.65
C GLU A 559 -8.07 -23.02 -28.89
N LEU A 560 -8.73 -24.13 -28.60
CA LEU A 560 -8.15 -25.45 -28.84
C LEU A 560 -7.93 -25.66 -30.31
N SER A 561 -6.72 -26.02 -30.71
CA SER A 561 -6.38 -26.31 -32.11
C SER A 561 -7.09 -27.57 -32.58
N THR A 562 -7.57 -27.52 -33.81
CA THR A 562 -8.11 -28.68 -34.54
C THR A 562 -7.12 -29.11 -35.60
N TYR A 563 -6.94 -30.41 -35.75
CA TYR A 563 -5.97 -30.99 -36.66
C TYR A 563 -6.69 -32.00 -37.54
N SER A 564 -6.24 -32.13 -38.79
CA SER A 564 -6.76 -33.12 -39.71
C SER A 564 -6.16 -34.50 -39.48
N VAL A 565 -6.95 -35.53 -39.73
CA VAL A 565 -6.53 -36.94 -39.75
C VAL A 565 -6.80 -37.52 -41.14
N THR A 566 -5.78 -38.06 -41.75
CA THR A 566 -5.87 -38.77 -43.00
C THR A 566 -5.59 -40.26 -42.77
N LEU A 567 -6.57 -41.11 -42.97
CA LEU A 567 -6.47 -42.54 -42.83
C LEU A 567 -6.24 -43.14 -44.22
N GLN A 568 -5.01 -43.60 -44.50
CA GLN A 568 -4.63 -44.29 -45.74
C GLN A 568 -5.01 -45.79 -45.59
N THR A 569 -6.13 -46.19 -46.15
CA THR A 569 -6.74 -47.52 -45.92
C THR A 569 -6.13 -48.63 -46.75
N ASP A 570 -5.33 -48.31 -47.77
CA ASP A 570 -4.69 -49.27 -48.69
C ASP A 570 -5.66 -50.34 -49.22
N GLY A 571 -6.81 -49.86 -49.72
CA GLY A 571 -7.86 -50.72 -50.27
C GLY A 571 -8.81 -51.31 -49.21
N GLY A 572 -8.69 -50.93 -47.94
CA GLY A 572 -9.71 -51.24 -46.92
C GLY A 572 -10.87 -50.25 -46.95
N THR A 573 -12.01 -50.69 -46.47
CA THR A 573 -13.22 -49.89 -46.33
C THR A 573 -13.54 -49.71 -44.84
N ILE A 574 -13.64 -48.46 -44.38
CA ILE A 574 -14.06 -48.11 -43.00
C ILE A 574 -15.59 -48.16 -42.97
N ALA A 575 -16.14 -48.70 -41.91
CA ALA A 575 -17.57 -48.73 -41.67
C ALA A 575 -18.14 -47.30 -41.52
N SER A 576 -19.34 -47.09 -42.10
CA SER A 576 -20.00 -45.78 -42.08
C SER A 576 -20.18 -45.27 -40.66
N GLY A 577 -19.73 -44.00 -40.42
CA GLY A 577 -19.75 -43.33 -39.12
C GLY A 577 -18.58 -43.69 -38.18
N LYS A 578 -17.58 -44.37 -38.73
CA LYS A 578 -16.30 -44.68 -38.06
C LYS A 578 -15.10 -43.95 -38.65
N GLU A 579 -15.34 -43.12 -39.64
CA GLU A 579 -14.32 -42.28 -40.29
C GLU A 579 -13.82 -41.21 -39.29
N VAL A 580 -12.50 -41.08 -39.18
CA VAL A 580 -11.84 -40.04 -38.39
C VAL A 580 -11.14 -39.12 -39.33
N THR A 581 -11.64 -37.91 -39.50
CA THR A 581 -11.10 -36.89 -40.40
C THR A 581 -10.37 -35.77 -39.70
N GLY A 582 -10.51 -35.69 -38.38
CA GLY A 582 -9.89 -34.68 -37.54
C GLY A 582 -9.98 -34.99 -36.07
N TYR A 583 -9.27 -34.23 -35.30
CA TYR A 583 -9.31 -34.22 -33.81
C TYR A 583 -9.02 -32.83 -33.24
N THR A 584 -9.50 -32.60 -32.01
CA THR A 584 -9.23 -31.37 -31.26
C THR A 584 -8.26 -31.71 -30.13
N TYR A 585 -7.27 -30.86 -29.95
CA TYR A 585 -6.39 -30.93 -28.77
C TYR A 585 -7.21 -30.95 -27.47
N GLY A 586 -6.78 -31.69 -26.48
CA GLY A 586 -7.55 -31.91 -25.24
C GLY A 586 -8.62 -33.01 -25.33
N THR A 587 -8.96 -33.48 -26.51
CA THR A 587 -9.96 -34.55 -26.74
C THR A 587 -9.35 -35.79 -27.39
N GLY A 588 -8.48 -35.60 -28.42
CA GLY A 588 -7.93 -36.67 -29.20
C GLY A 588 -8.98 -37.30 -30.12
N ALA A 589 -8.71 -38.51 -30.63
CA ALA A 589 -9.64 -39.29 -31.41
C ALA A 589 -9.40 -40.79 -31.27
N VAL A 590 -10.51 -41.56 -31.27
CA VAL A 590 -10.49 -43.03 -31.30
C VAL A 590 -10.42 -43.48 -32.74
N LEU A 591 -9.38 -44.24 -33.07
CA LEU A 591 -9.15 -44.76 -34.42
C LEU A 591 -10.03 -45.98 -34.70
N PRO A 592 -10.43 -46.21 -35.99
CA PRO A 592 -11.14 -47.42 -36.38
C PRO A 592 -10.36 -48.67 -36.01
N THR A 593 -11.05 -49.61 -35.35
CA THR A 593 -10.47 -50.90 -34.88
C THR A 593 -10.67 -52.01 -35.95
N THR A 594 -10.20 -53.20 -35.65
CA THR A 594 -10.37 -54.42 -36.52
C THR A 594 -11.85 -54.70 -36.82
N ASN A 595 -12.78 -54.19 -36.02
CA ASN A 595 -14.22 -54.37 -36.23
C ASN A 595 -14.81 -53.26 -37.12
N ASP A 596 -14.10 -52.15 -37.30
CA ASP A 596 -14.57 -50.97 -37.99
C ASP A 596 -13.97 -50.83 -39.40
N ILE A 597 -12.98 -51.64 -39.77
CA ILE A 597 -12.35 -51.61 -41.12
C ILE A 597 -12.22 -52.99 -41.68
N THR A 598 -12.53 -53.18 -42.96
CA THR A 598 -12.47 -54.48 -43.62
C THR A 598 -11.77 -54.35 -44.94
N ARG A 599 -11.05 -55.44 -45.30
CA ARG A 599 -10.45 -55.66 -46.68
C ARG A 599 -10.58 -57.13 -47.01
N GLU A 600 -11.19 -57.44 -48.12
CA GLU A 600 -11.40 -58.81 -48.54
C GLU A 600 -10.10 -59.62 -48.69
N GLY A 601 -10.03 -60.76 -48.03
CA GLY A 601 -8.87 -61.63 -48.02
C GLY A 601 -7.70 -61.19 -47.13
N TYR A 602 -7.88 -60.13 -46.26
CA TYR A 602 -6.85 -59.60 -45.38
C TYR A 602 -7.38 -59.39 -43.99
N ARG A 603 -6.49 -59.44 -43.01
CA ARG A 603 -6.69 -59.07 -41.60
C ARG A 603 -6.06 -57.71 -41.35
N PHE A 604 -6.73 -56.83 -40.69
CA PHE A 604 -6.20 -55.55 -40.25
C PHE A 604 -5.27 -55.73 -39.04
N ASP A 605 -4.04 -55.22 -39.13
CA ASP A 605 -3.01 -55.32 -38.08
C ASP A 605 -2.82 -54.05 -37.31
N GLY A 606 -3.48 -52.90 -37.73
CA GLY A 606 -3.43 -51.63 -37.02
C GLY A 606 -3.03 -50.47 -37.90
N TRP A 607 -3.14 -49.28 -37.33
CA TRP A 607 -2.68 -48.03 -37.93
C TRP A 607 -1.24 -47.76 -37.61
N TYR A 608 -0.45 -47.27 -38.55
CA TYR A 608 0.97 -46.91 -38.41
C TYR A 608 1.22 -45.47 -38.82
N ALA A 609 2.15 -44.76 -38.16
CA ALA A 609 2.47 -43.36 -38.43
C ALA A 609 3.27 -43.17 -39.76
N ASP A 610 3.86 -44.22 -40.31
CA ASP A 610 4.57 -44.20 -41.61
C ASP A 610 4.23 -45.38 -42.53
N SER A 611 4.42 -45.20 -43.83
CA SER A 611 4.06 -46.19 -44.85
C SER A 611 4.99 -47.39 -44.89
N SER A 612 6.10 -47.41 -44.17
CA SER A 612 7.01 -48.59 -44.02
C SER A 612 6.58 -49.49 -42.87
N PHE A 613 5.54 -49.06 -42.11
CA PHE A 613 5.02 -49.75 -40.95
C PHE A 613 6.05 -50.00 -39.88
N SER A 614 6.96 -49.02 -39.70
CA SER A 614 7.95 -49.05 -38.63
C SER A 614 7.34 -48.70 -37.26
N GLY A 615 7.87 -49.24 -36.21
CA GLY A 615 7.40 -48.95 -34.86
C GLY A 615 6.16 -49.71 -34.43
N LEU A 616 5.45 -49.22 -33.41
CA LEU A 616 4.24 -49.80 -32.88
C LEU A 616 2.97 -49.25 -33.57
N PRO A 617 1.91 -50.03 -33.66
CA PRO A 617 0.63 -49.50 -34.20
C PRO A 617 0.06 -48.42 -33.29
N VAL A 618 -0.42 -47.35 -33.92
CA VAL A 618 -1.16 -46.26 -33.28
C VAL A 618 -2.57 -46.73 -33.00
N ARG A 619 -2.97 -46.72 -31.72
CA ARG A 619 -4.31 -47.21 -31.30
C ARG A 619 -5.32 -46.09 -31.13
N GLU A 620 -4.84 -44.91 -30.78
CA GLU A 620 -5.65 -43.70 -30.59
C GLU A 620 -4.82 -42.45 -30.87
N ILE A 621 -5.44 -41.35 -31.14
CA ILE A 621 -4.82 -40.03 -31.08
C ILE A 621 -5.13 -39.48 -29.70
N THR A 622 -4.11 -39.24 -28.93
CA THR A 622 -4.28 -38.83 -27.52
C THR A 622 -4.75 -37.40 -27.41
N ALA A 623 -5.24 -37.01 -26.22
CA ALA A 623 -5.64 -35.63 -25.93
C ALA A 623 -4.49 -34.62 -26.00
N THR A 624 -3.25 -35.08 -25.92
CA THR A 624 -2.03 -34.22 -25.97
C THR A 624 -1.32 -34.23 -27.31
N ASP A 625 -1.84 -34.98 -28.28
CA ASP A 625 -1.29 -34.98 -29.62
C ASP A 625 -1.49 -33.64 -30.32
N THR A 626 -0.48 -33.23 -31.11
CA THR A 626 -0.51 -32.01 -31.92
C THR A 626 -0.20 -32.30 -33.39
N GLY A 627 -0.61 -31.39 -34.27
CA GLY A 627 -0.33 -31.47 -35.69
C GLY A 627 -1.23 -32.43 -36.46
N ASN A 628 -1.28 -32.28 -37.79
CA ASN A 628 -2.01 -33.15 -38.68
C ASN A 628 -1.42 -34.55 -38.67
N LYS A 629 -2.24 -35.59 -38.70
CA LYS A 629 -1.84 -36.99 -38.66
C LYS A 629 -2.18 -37.66 -39.96
N THR A 630 -1.23 -38.41 -40.55
CA THR A 630 -1.49 -39.36 -41.62
C THR A 630 -1.11 -40.73 -41.11
N LEU A 631 -2.11 -41.64 -41.09
CA LEU A 631 -1.94 -42.97 -40.55
C LEU A 631 -2.21 -44.00 -41.68
N TYR A 632 -1.42 -45.04 -41.75
CA TYR A 632 -1.43 -46.06 -42.76
C TYR A 632 -1.94 -47.39 -42.22
N ALA A 633 -2.94 -47.99 -42.88
CA ALA A 633 -3.47 -49.29 -42.51
C ALA A 633 -2.48 -50.41 -42.91
N LYS A 634 -2.11 -51.21 -41.99
CA LYS A 634 -1.32 -52.43 -42.25
C LYS A 634 -2.24 -53.63 -42.38
N TRP A 635 -1.99 -54.43 -43.40
CA TRP A 635 -2.79 -55.58 -43.72
C TRP A 635 -1.92 -56.85 -43.85
N THR A 636 -2.35 -57.94 -43.21
CA THR A 636 -1.78 -59.27 -43.41
C THR A 636 -2.77 -60.15 -44.21
N ARG A 637 -2.31 -60.74 -45.31
CA ARG A 637 -3.14 -61.63 -46.14
C ARG A 637 -3.59 -62.83 -45.32
N ASN A 638 -4.88 -63.16 -45.38
CA ASN A 638 -5.38 -64.38 -44.76
C ASN A 638 -4.85 -65.60 -45.50
N THR A 639 -3.79 -66.17 -45.04
CA THR A 639 -3.39 -67.51 -45.47
C THR A 639 -4.23 -68.50 -44.69
N THR A 640 -5.19 -69.13 -45.38
CA THR A 640 -5.87 -70.29 -44.80
C THR A 640 -4.86 -71.38 -44.62
N PRO A 641 -4.54 -71.81 -43.41
CA PRO A 641 -3.74 -73.05 -43.27
C PRO A 641 -4.69 -74.19 -43.61
N ILE A 642 -4.22 -75.08 -44.44
CA ILE A 642 -4.86 -76.38 -44.70
C ILE A 642 -4.69 -77.15 -43.38
N ILE A 643 -5.70 -77.16 -42.52
CA ILE A 643 -5.70 -77.91 -41.29
C ILE A 643 -6.01 -79.37 -41.65
N SER A 644 -4.93 -80.14 -41.69
CA SER A 644 -5.02 -81.61 -41.69
C SER A 644 -4.94 -82.03 -40.19
N GLY A 645 -6.08 -82.39 -39.64
CA GLY A 645 -6.30 -83.30 -38.51
C GLY A 645 -5.72 -82.90 -37.13
N ASN A 646 -6.58 -82.63 -36.17
CA ASN A 646 -6.39 -82.67 -34.71
C ASN A 646 -5.33 -81.78 -34.02
N THR A 647 -4.88 -80.70 -34.69
CA THR A 647 -3.95 -79.77 -34.07
C THR A 647 -4.73 -78.52 -33.60
N ILE A 648 -4.45 -78.05 -32.35
CA ILE A 648 -5.13 -76.92 -31.74
C ILE A 648 -4.03 -75.91 -31.31
N ASN A 649 -4.31 -74.61 -31.56
CA ASN A 649 -3.44 -73.51 -31.15
C ASN A 649 -3.65 -73.19 -29.67
N TYR A 650 -2.59 -72.85 -28.97
CA TYR A 650 -2.59 -72.31 -27.62
C TYR A 650 -1.64 -71.10 -27.55
N ILE A 651 -1.82 -70.25 -26.53
CA ILE A 651 -1.10 -69.00 -26.31
C ILE A 651 -0.24 -69.10 -25.07
N VAL A 652 0.99 -68.55 -25.13
CA VAL A 652 1.85 -68.32 -23.96
C VAL A 652 2.08 -66.84 -23.80
N GLU A 653 1.71 -66.29 -22.70
CA GLU A 653 1.86 -64.87 -22.35
C GLU A 653 2.92 -64.72 -21.26
N HIS A 654 3.86 -63.82 -21.47
CA HIS A 654 4.95 -63.49 -20.54
C HIS A 654 4.67 -62.13 -19.90
N TYR A 655 4.62 -62.06 -18.56
CA TYR A 655 4.32 -60.82 -17.84
C TYR A 655 5.53 -60.44 -16.98
N LYS A 656 5.91 -59.16 -17.04
CA LYS A 656 6.97 -58.60 -16.19
C LYS A 656 6.41 -57.60 -15.20
N THR A 657 6.93 -57.56 -13.98
CA THR A 657 6.55 -56.54 -13.01
C THR A 657 7.46 -55.33 -13.08
N ASP A 658 6.88 -54.14 -12.89
CA ASP A 658 7.58 -52.86 -12.66
C ASP A 658 7.56 -52.44 -11.16
N GLY A 659 7.12 -53.34 -10.27
CA GLY A 659 6.95 -53.08 -8.83
C GLY A 659 5.55 -52.59 -8.46
N SER A 660 4.71 -52.18 -9.42
CA SER A 660 3.32 -51.73 -9.21
C SER A 660 2.27 -52.77 -9.69
N GLY A 661 2.71 -53.70 -10.54
CA GLY A 661 1.87 -54.73 -11.10
C GLY A 661 2.61 -55.51 -12.20
N TYR A 662 1.89 -56.47 -12.87
CA TYR A 662 2.47 -57.23 -13.99
C TYR A 662 1.90 -56.73 -15.30
N THR A 663 2.76 -56.35 -16.22
CA THR A 663 2.42 -55.94 -17.59
C THR A 663 2.83 -57.02 -18.61
N LEU A 664 2.00 -57.23 -19.64
CA LEU A 664 2.28 -58.17 -20.71
C LEU A 664 3.50 -57.73 -21.52
N ALA A 665 4.55 -58.52 -21.49
CA ALA A 665 5.81 -58.23 -22.18
C ALA A 665 5.89 -58.90 -23.55
N GLU A 666 5.39 -60.13 -23.70
CA GLU A 666 5.49 -60.92 -24.90
C GLU A 666 4.35 -61.98 -24.99
N THR A 667 3.93 -62.29 -26.22
CA THR A 667 2.94 -63.33 -26.51
C THR A 667 3.52 -64.34 -27.52
N GLU A 668 3.48 -65.62 -27.25
CA GLU A 668 3.86 -66.65 -28.16
C GLU A 668 2.64 -67.48 -28.57
N HIS A 669 2.60 -67.85 -29.82
CA HIS A 669 1.56 -68.77 -30.36
C HIS A 669 2.20 -70.12 -30.68
N SER A 670 1.62 -71.15 -30.14
CA SER A 670 2.07 -72.55 -30.32
C SER A 670 0.89 -73.48 -30.62
N ALA A 671 1.19 -74.66 -31.13
CA ALA A 671 0.14 -75.64 -31.50
C ALA A 671 0.51 -77.03 -30.95
N GLY A 672 -0.53 -77.80 -30.55
CA GLY A 672 -0.43 -79.16 -30.08
C GLY A 672 -1.70 -79.97 -30.46
N LYS A 673 -1.72 -81.23 -30.13
CA LYS A 673 -2.89 -82.12 -30.41
C LYS A 673 -3.95 -82.00 -29.30
N THR A 674 -5.17 -82.20 -29.67
CA THR A 674 -6.28 -82.27 -28.68
C THR A 674 -6.02 -83.41 -27.72
N GLY A 675 -6.05 -83.13 -26.38
CA GLY A 675 -5.75 -84.04 -25.30
C GLY A 675 -4.31 -83.95 -24.77
N ASP A 676 -3.40 -83.33 -25.49
CA ASP A 676 -2.03 -83.14 -25.00
C ASP A 676 -2.01 -82.09 -23.85
N THR A 677 -1.16 -82.38 -22.85
CA THR A 677 -0.77 -81.35 -21.88
C THR A 677 0.44 -80.65 -22.39
N VAL A 678 0.28 -79.36 -22.66
CA VAL A 678 1.37 -78.48 -23.11
C VAL A 678 1.95 -77.73 -21.90
N THR A 679 3.25 -77.50 -21.95
CA THR A 679 3.95 -76.75 -20.91
C THR A 679 4.84 -75.70 -21.52
N ALA A 680 4.71 -74.49 -21.09
CA ALA A 680 5.51 -73.39 -21.53
C ALA A 680 6.90 -73.36 -20.81
N THR A 681 7.96 -73.14 -21.51
CA THR A 681 9.29 -73.01 -20.94
C THR A 681 9.55 -71.57 -20.62
N PRO A 682 9.89 -71.23 -19.34
CA PRO A 682 10.25 -69.89 -18.97
C PRO A 682 11.40 -69.32 -19.79
N LYS A 683 11.28 -68.10 -20.24
CA LYS A 683 12.35 -67.33 -20.93
C LYS A 683 13.26 -66.65 -19.90
N THR A 684 14.50 -66.40 -20.32
CA THR A 684 15.43 -65.57 -19.58
C THR A 684 15.26 -64.13 -20.05
N TYR A 685 14.96 -63.25 -19.08
CA TYR A 685 14.94 -61.82 -19.33
C TYR A 685 15.97 -61.16 -18.40
N GLU A 686 16.79 -60.29 -18.96
CA GLU A 686 17.81 -59.58 -18.22
C GLU A 686 17.14 -58.72 -17.15
N GLY A 687 17.58 -58.80 -15.90
CA GLY A 687 17.01 -58.13 -14.75
C GLY A 687 15.74 -58.72 -14.19
N PHE A 688 15.29 -59.89 -14.64
CA PHE A 688 14.06 -60.51 -14.15
C PHE A 688 14.24 -61.99 -13.84
N THR A 689 13.58 -62.45 -12.81
CA THR A 689 13.57 -63.91 -12.44
C THR A 689 12.14 -64.46 -12.59
N TYR A 690 12.04 -65.66 -13.18
CA TYR A 690 10.76 -66.35 -13.35
C TYR A 690 10.12 -66.68 -11.99
N ASN A 691 8.82 -66.35 -11.85
CA ASN A 691 8.05 -66.64 -10.63
C ASN A 691 7.08 -67.82 -10.84
N PRO A 692 7.48 -69.03 -10.43
CA PRO A 692 6.64 -70.20 -10.64
C PRO A 692 5.39 -70.24 -9.74
N ALA A 693 5.35 -69.46 -8.65
CA ALA A 693 4.27 -69.48 -7.65
C ALA A 693 2.94 -68.90 -8.18
N ILE A 694 3.01 -67.96 -9.11
CA ILE A 694 1.87 -67.30 -9.70
C ILE A 694 1.67 -67.59 -11.21
N SER A 695 2.59 -68.31 -11.79
CA SER A 695 2.57 -68.69 -13.21
C SER A 695 1.71 -69.94 -13.47
N THR A 696 0.93 -69.88 -14.54
CA THR A 696 0.23 -71.07 -15.08
C THR A 696 1.03 -71.59 -16.27
N ALA A 697 2.04 -72.39 -16.00
CA ALA A 697 2.99 -72.86 -17.04
C ALA A 697 2.53 -74.07 -17.84
N SER A 698 1.47 -74.76 -17.45
CA SER A 698 0.95 -75.91 -18.21
C SER A 698 -0.56 -75.96 -18.27
N GLY A 699 -1.07 -76.54 -19.37
CA GLY A 699 -2.52 -76.69 -19.56
C GLY A 699 -2.84 -77.78 -20.59
N THR A 700 -4.00 -78.44 -20.49
CA THR A 700 -4.41 -79.52 -21.37
C THR A 700 -5.24 -78.93 -22.52
N LEU A 701 -4.83 -79.20 -23.79
CA LEU A 701 -5.51 -78.78 -24.97
C LEU A 701 -6.83 -79.48 -25.15
N LYS A 702 -7.96 -78.73 -25.25
CA LYS A 702 -9.33 -79.22 -25.45
C LYS A 702 -9.80 -78.82 -26.85
N LYS A 703 -10.76 -79.55 -27.38
CA LYS A 703 -11.40 -79.19 -28.67
C LYS A 703 -11.99 -77.80 -28.55
N ILE A 704 -11.57 -76.87 -29.45
CA ILE A 704 -12.07 -75.50 -29.47
C ILE A 704 -13.47 -75.46 -30.02
N SER A 705 -14.40 -74.90 -29.26
CA SER A 705 -15.80 -74.63 -29.63
C SER A 705 -16.11 -73.16 -29.70
N GLY A 706 -15.26 -72.30 -29.05
CA GLY A 706 -15.31 -70.83 -29.01
C GLY A 706 -13.96 -70.23 -28.61
N PRO A 707 -13.82 -68.91 -28.70
CA PRO A 707 -12.53 -68.20 -28.36
C PRO A 707 -12.09 -68.42 -26.91
N GLU A 708 -13.05 -68.71 -26.01
CA GLU A 708 -12.82 -69.00 -24.58
C GLU A 708 -12.19 -70.40 -24.34
N ASP A 709 -12.17 -71.25 -25.32
CA ASP A 709 -11.59 -72.58 -25.23
C ASP A 709 -10.06 -72.61 -25.55
N ILE A 710 -9.52 -71.49 -25.98
CA ILE A 710 -8.09 -71.34 -26.24
C ILE A 710 -7.29 -71.38 -24.95
N VAL A 711 -6.45 -72.39 -24.79
CA VAL A 711 -5.57 -72.50 -23.61
C VAL A 711 -4.55 -71.37 -23.66
N THR A 712 -4.53 -70.55 -22.60
CA THR A 712 -3.54 -69.48 -22.46
C THR A 712 -2.71 -69.81 -21.21
N LEU A 713 -1.41 -70.02 -21.42
CA LEU A 713 -0.41 -70.22 -20.33
C LEU A 713 0.21 -68.84 -19.99
N LYS A 714 0.27 -68.54 -18.68
CA LYS A 714 0.77 -67.25 -18.23
C LYS A 714 1.99 -67.39 -17.38
N LEU A 715 3.10 -66.80 -17.77
CA LEU A 715 4.39 -66.85 -17.08
C LEU A 715 4.73 -65.44 -16.56
N TYR A 716 5.00 -65.35 -15.26
CA TYR A 716 5.27 -64.09 -14.59
C TYR A 716 6.73 -64.02 -14.17
N TYR A 717 7.30 -62.82 -14.22
CA TYR A 717 8.71 -62.56 -13.91
C TYR A 717 8.84 -61.38 -12.99
N ASP A 718 9.53 -61.55 -11.88
CA ASP A 718 9.82 -60.54 -10.88
C ASP A 718 11.13 -59.83 -11.20
N VAL A 719 11.25 -58.57 -10.86
CA VAL A 719 12.51 -57.81 -10.95
C VAL A 719 13.53 -58.40 -9.98
N ASN A 720 14.75 -58.63 -10.44
CA ASN A 720 15.89 -59.02 -9.61
C ASN A 720 16.20 -57.90 -8.62
N ALA A 721 16.21 -58.16 -7.32
CA ALA A 721 16.79 -57.27 -6.33
C ALA A 721 18.31 -57.32 -6.49
N ASP A 722 18.94 -56.23 -6.87
CA ASP A 722 20.38 -55.95 -7.05
C ASP A 722 20.86 -55.78 -8.49
N THR A 723 21.00 -54.49 -8.85
CA THR A 723 22.16 -54.01 -9.60
C THR A 723 22.38 -52.56 -9.28
N GLU A 724 22.90 -52.26 -8.09
CA GLU A 724 23.65 -51.01 -7.88
C GLU A 724 25.10 -51.26 -8.29
N GLN A 725 25.57 -50.49 -9.21
CA GLN A 725 26.93 -50.52 -9.71
C GLN A 725 27.84 -49.74 -8.76
N GLU A 726 28.77 -50.49 -8.16
CA GLU A 726 29.92 -50.01 -7.37
C GLU A 726 30.74 -48.96 -8.13
N SER A 727 31.08 -47.87 -7.44
CA SER A 727 32.37 -47.22 -7.66
C SER A 727 33.13 -47.12 -6.34
N THR A 728 34.23 -47.79 -6.32
CA THR A 728 35.24 -47.90 -5.29
C THR A 728 35.74 -46.54 -4.77
N ASP A 729 35.90 -46.39 -3.47
CA ASP A 729 37.21 -46.21 -2.85
C ASP A 729 37.17 -46.46 -1.33
N SER A 730 38.21 -47.11 -0.90
CA SER A 730 38.71 -47.65 0.34
C SER A 730 38.53 -46.86 1.63
N GLY A 731 38.38 -47.59 2.72
CA GLY A 731 39.05 -47.27 3.99
C GLY A 731 38.34 -47.60 5.30
N SER A 732 38.64 -48.83 5.81
CA SER A 732 38.83 -49.24 7.21
C SER A 732 37.70 -49.10 8.25
N GLU A 733 37.26 -50.30 8.68
CA GLU A 733 37.22 -50.88 10.06
C GLU A 733 36.65 -50.00 11.22
N GLU A 734 35.71 -50.46 11.96
CA GLU A 734 35.67 -51.52 12.98
C GLU A 734 34.31 -51.75 13.61
N LYS A 735 33.93 -52.97 13.74
CA LYS A 735 33.08 -53.80 14.60
C LYS A 735 32.17 -53.24 15.70
N ALA A 736 31.07 -53.89 15.72
CA ALA A 736 30.35 -54.58 16.85
C ALA A 736 29.25 -53.72 17.53
N ASP A 737 28.11 -54.18 17.93
CA ASP A 737 27.48 -55.44 18.20
C ASP A 737 25.98 -55.21 18.44
N ARG A 738 25.14 -56.17 18.01
CA ARG A 738 23.85 -56.65 18.57
C ARG A 738 22.87 -55.64 19.18
N GLU A 739 21.60 -55.61 18.87
CA GLU A 739 20.53 -56.57 19.00
C GLU A 739 19.20 -56.08 18.40
N ASN A 740 18.45 -56.98 17.85
CA ASN A 740 17.10 -56.98 17.31
C ASN A 740 16.05 -56.96 18.46
N PRO A 741 14.73 -56.87 18.34
CA PRO A 741 13.88 -56.48 17.18
C PRO A 741 12.67 -55.58 17.51
N SER A 742 12.10 -54.99 16.41
CA SER A 742 10.65 -54.74 16.15
C SER A 742 9.83 -53.81 17.05
N PRO A 743 8.72 -53.24 16.62
CA PRO A 743 7.99 -53.45 15.37
C PRO A 743 7.67 -52.14 14.59
N VAL A 744 7.47 -52.33 13.30
CA VAL A 744 6.89 -51.37 12.38
C VAL A 744 5.51 -50.87 12.87
N MET A 745 5.42 -49.61 13.29
CA MET A 745 4.12 -48.93 13.39
C MET A 745 3.81 -48.34 12.01
N LYS A 746 2.81 -48.87 11.35
CA LYS A 746 2.07 -48.20 10.28
C LYS A 746 1.45 -46.95 10.87
N ASN A 747 2.05 -45.77 10.59
CA ASN A 747 1.39 -44.50 10.80
C ASN A 747 0.29 -44.33 9.73
N THR A 748 -0.93 -44.66 10.07
CA THR A 748 -2.12 -44.24 9.34
C THR A 748 -2.29 -42.77 9.61
N THR A 749 -1.74 -41.90 8.72
CA THR A 749 -2.03 -40.47 8.73
C THR A 749 -3.53 -40.28 8.43
N SER A 750 -4.30 -39.79 9.40
CA SER A 750 -5.69 -39.42 9.17
C SER A 750 -5.73 -38.07 8.44
N TYR A 751 -6.61 -37.96 7.46
CA TYR A 751 -6.80 -36.73 6.69
C TYR A 751 -8.22 -36.18 6.94
N MET A 752 -8.31 -34.86 7.09
CA MET A 752 -9.60 -34.17 6.99
C MET A 752 -9.71 -33.49 5.62
N THR A 753 -10.92 -33.30 5.15
CA THR A 753 -11.20 -32.56 3.90
C THR A 753 -11.49 -31.09 4.21
N TYR A 754 -10.77 -30.19 3.56
CA TYR A 754 -10.98 -28.75 3.66
C TYR A 754 -11.38 -28.18 2.29
N THR A 755 -12.49 -27.43 2.22
CA THR A 755 -12.90 -26.73 1.01
C THR A 755 -12.28 -25.32 1.01
N VAL A 756 -11.44 -25.04 0.02
CA VAL A 756 -10.74 -23.77 -0.16
C VAL A 756 -11.76 -22.64 -0.36
N GLN A 757 -11.64 -21.58 0.44
CA GLN A 757 -12.46 -20.38 0.34
C GLN A 757 -11.79 -19.31 -0.53
N ALA A 758 -12.56 -18.33 -1.02
CA ALA A 758 -12.01 -17.20 -1.75
C ALA A 758 -11.05 -16.39 -0.86
N GLY A 759 -9.81 -16.20 -1.32
CA GLY A 759 -8.75 -15.54 -0.55
C GLY A 759 -7.87 -16.44 0.30
N ASP A 760 -8.14 -17.76 0.33
CA ASP A 760 -7.27 -18.72 1.03
C ASP A 760 -5.92 -18.89 0.34
N THR A 761 -4.90 -19.11 1.16
CA THR A 761 -3.58 -19.56 0.73
C THR A 761 -3.22 -20.87 1.43
N LEU A 762 -2.38 -21.71 0.81
CA LEU A 762 -1.91 -22.94 1.46
C LEU A 762 -1.22 -22.66 2.79
N TRP A 763 -0.58 -21.51 2.93
CA TRP A 763 0.04 -21.08 4.18
C TRP A 763 -1.00 -20.83 5.30
N ALA A 764 -2.09 -20.13 4.96
CA ALA A 764 -3.17 -19.84 5.91
C ALA A 764 -3.86 -21.15 6.34
N ILE A 765 -4.08 -22.09 5.39
CA ILE A 765 -4.67 -23.40 5.65
C ILE A 765 -3.71 -24.25 6.51
N ALA A 766 -2.43 -24.33 6.16
CA ALA A 766 -1.41 -25.06 6.90
C ALA A 766 -1.32 -24.59 8.36
N ARG A 767 -1.30 -23.25 8.57
CA ARG A 767 -1.30 -22.65 9.91
C ARG A 767 -2.58 -22.92 10.69
N LYS A 768 -3.73 -22.90 10.01
CA LYS A 768 -5.05 -23.15 10.64
C LYS A 768 -5.16 -24.57 11.18
N TYR A 769 -4.56 -25.52 10.49
CA TYR A 769 -4.65 -26.94 10.81
C TYR A 769 -3.36 -27.56 11.38
N ASN A 770 -2.39 -26.71 11.73
CA ASN A 770 -1.12 -27.09 12.36
C ASN A 770 -0.35 -28.20 11.60
N CYS A 771 -0.28 -28.05 10.28
CA CYS A 771 0.50 -28.91 9.40
C CYS A 771 1.37 -28.08 8.45
N SER A 772 2.33 -28.68 7.80
CA SER A 772 3.18 -27.98 6.83
C SER A 772 2.53 -27.89 5.45
N ILE A 773 2.90 -26.85 4.67
CA ILE A 773 2.50 -26.72 3.25
C ILE A 773 2.94 -27.97 2.47
N THR A 774 4.13 -28.50 2.79
CA THR A 774 4.69 -29.68 2.12
C THR A 774 3.82 -30.92 2.35
N GLU A 775 3.29 -31.10 3.55
CA GLU A 775 2.38 -32.20 3.88
C GLU A 775 1.03 -32.04 3.16
N ILE A 776 0.49 -30.82 3.07
CA ILE A 776 -0.73 -30.57 2.30
C ILE A 776 -0.49 -30.84 0.80
N VAL A 777 0.63 -30.39 0.24
CA VAL A 777 0.96 -30.62 -1.17
C VAL A 777 1.17 -32.10 -1.45
N ALA A 778 1.89 -32.83 -0.59
CA ALA A 778 2.11 -34.27 -0.73
C ALA A 778 0.79 -35.06 -0.68
N ALA A 779 -0.12 -34.68 0.23
CA ALA A 779 -1.44 -35.30 0.37
C ALA A 779 -2.40 -34.98 -0.81
N ASN A 780 -2.09 -33.99 -1.66
CA ASN A 780 -2.91 -33.52 -2.77
C ASN A 780 -2.07 -33.34 -4.05
N SER A 781 -1.06 -34.18 -4.23
CA SER A 781 -0.13 -34.08 -5.37
C SER A 781 -0.80 -34.29 -6.74
N ASP A 782 -1.94 -34.97 -6.74
CA ASP A 782 -2.84 -35.13 -7.90
C ASP A 782 -3.47 -33.78 -8.34
N ARG A 783 -3.76 -32.89 -7.42
CA ARG A 783 -4.46 -31.62 -7.63
C ARG A 783 -3.57 -30.38 -7.54
N ILE A 784 -2.63 -30.34 -6.61
CA ILE A 784 -1.73 -29.21 -6.39
C ILE A 784 -0.43 -29.42 -7.18
N LYS A 785 -0.39 -28.96 -8.43
CA LYS A 785 0.84 -28.97 -9.26
C LYS A 785 1.71 -27.74 -8.99
N ASN A 786 1.12 -26.63 -8.51
CA ASN A 786 1.83 -25.43 -8.12
C ASN A 786 1.31 -24.97 -6.74
N PRO A 787 2.15 -24.98 -5.68
CA PRO A 787 1.74 -24.60 -4.33
C PRO A 787 1.25 -23.16 -4.19
N ASN A 788 1.60 -22.28 -5.12
CA ASN A 788 1.16 -20.88 -5.13
C ASN A 788 -0.21 -20.67 -5.82
N ARG A 789 -0.83 -21.75 -6.33
CA ARG A 789 -2.12 -21.67 -7.04
C ARG A 789 -3.07 -22.72 -6.48
N ILE A 790 -3.95 -22.28 -5.58
CA ILE A 790 -5.13 -23.01 -5.16
C ILE A 790 -6.37 -22.17 -5.51
N HIS A 791 -7.46 -22.85 -5.81
CA HIS A 791 -8.69 -22.19 -6.23
C HIS A 791 -9.81 -22.43 -5.23
N ALA A 792 -10.65 -21.41 -5.01
CA ALA A 792 -11.85 -21.54 -4.20
C ALA A 792 -12.74 -22.68 -4.72
N GLY A 793 -13.29 -23.47 -3.79
CA GLY A 793 -14.07 -24.67 -4.08
C GLY A 793 -13.25 -25.96 -4.17
N TRP A 794 -11.93 -25.92 -4.19
CA TRP A 794 -11.12 -27.13 -4.12
C TRP A 794 -11.27 -27.81 -2.78
N GLN A 795 -11.43 -29.14 -2.80
CA GLN A 795 -11.38 -29.98 -1.60
C GLN A 795 -9.97 -30.53 -1.45
N LEU A 796 -9.29 -30.12 -0.38
CA LEU A 796 -7.93 -30.54 -0.06
C LEU A 796 -7.92 -31.50 1.13
N LYS A 797 -7.13 -32.58 1.03
CA LYS A 797 -6.82 -33.46 2.12
C LYS A 797 -5.80 -32.80 3.03
N ILE A 798 -6.17 -32.53 4.27
CA ILE A 798 -5.30 -31.89 5.27
C ILE A 798 -4.86 -32.96 6.27
N PRO A 799 -3.55 -33.22 6.42
CA PRO A 799 -3.04 -34.18 7.40
C PRO A 799 -3.40 -33.74 8.83
N GLN A 800 -3.89 -34.66 9.64
CA GLN A 800 -4.10 -34.46 11.07
C GLN A 800 -2.91 -35.05 11.84
N SER A 801 -2.01 -34.19 12.30
CA SER A 801 -0.99 -34.61 13.28
C SER A 801 -1.61 -34.63 14.67
N GLY A 802 -1.74 -35.82 15.23
CA GLY A 802 -2.28 -36.01 16.57
C GLY A 802 -1.31 -35.51 17.63
N ALA A 803 -1.56 -34.35 18.23
CA ALA A 803 -1.42 -33.97 19.64
C ALA A 803 -1.80 -32.49 19.82
N PRO A 804 -2.62 -32.11 20.80
CA PRO A 804 -2.90 -30.70 21.09
C PRO A 804 -1.76 -30.10 21.90
N ILE A 805 -1.11 -29.06 21.38
CA ILE A 805 -0.19 -28.25 22.17
C ILE A 805 -0.98 -27.07 22.75
N THR A 806 -1.19 -27.13 24.07
CA THR A 806 -1.64 -26.03 24.89
C THR A 806 -0.55 -24.96 24.99
N GLY A 807 -0.92 -23.71 24.67
CA GLY A 807 -0.34 -22.42 25.01
C GLY A 807 1.18 -22.34 25.21
N GLY A 808 1.86 -21.70 24.28
CA GLY A 808 3.24 -21.28 24.46
C GLY A 808 3.70 -20.50 23.23
N THR A 809 4.14 -19.27 23.42
CA THR A 809 4.88 -18.48 22.46
C THR A 809 6.06 -19.28 21.92
N PRO A 810 6.26 -19.40 20.60
CA PRO A 810 7.47 -20.09 20.10
C PRO A 810 8.62 -19.09 20.00
N ASP A 811 9.43 -19.03 21.02
CA ASP A 811 10.85 -18.74 20.88
C ASP A 811 11.53 -20.04 20.45
N ALA A 812 11.61 -20.26 19.15
CA ALA A 812 12.49 -21.26 18.59
C ALA A 812 13.88 -20.64 18.43
N VAL A 813 14.69 -20.79 19.45
CA VAL A 813 16.15 -20.63 19.38
C VAL A 813 16.67 -21.66 18.37
N LEU A 814 17.18 -21.17 17.24
CA LEU A 814 17.94 -21.98 16.28
C LEU A 814 19.22 -22.51 16.93
N PRO A 815 19.66 -23.71 16.62
CA PRO A 815 20.98 -24.17 17.04
C PRO A 815 22.05 -23.27 16.39
N GLU A 816 22.88 -22.68 17.21
CA GLU A 816 24.05 -21.90 16.82
C GLU A 816 25.01 -22.81 16.05
N ASN A 817 25.03 -22.73 14.71
CA ASN A 817 26.16 -23.07 13.84
C ASN A 817 25.79 -23.34 12.37
N LYS A 818 24.85 -22.58 11.77
CA LYS A 818 24.80 -22.52 10.31
C LYS A 818 25.24 -21.14 9.84
N LYS A 819 26.28 -21.09 8.98
CA LYS A 819 26.68 -19.86 8.30
C LYS A 819 25.50 -19.36 7.47
N SER A 820 25.13 -18.09 7.61
CA SER A 820 24.12 -17.47 6.77
C SER A 820 24.78 -16.77 5.58
N GLY A 821 24.25 -17.01 4.38
CA GLY A 821 24.58 -16.27 3.18
C GLY A 821 23.55 -15.16 2.91
N ILE A 822 23.86 -14.26 1.98
CA ILE A 822 22.91 -13.25 1.51
C ILE A 822 22.43 -13.65 0.12
N TYR A 823 21.10 -13.65 -0.09
CA TYR A 823 20.47 -13.82 -1.39
C TYR A 823 19.75 -12.51 -1.78
N ILE A 824 20.11 -11.95 -2.95
CA ILE A 824 19.43 -10.76 -3.48
C ILE A 824 18.23 -11.23 -4.30
N VAL A 825 17.02 -10.83 -3.87
CA VAL A 825 15.76 -11.15 -4.53
C VAL A 825 15.74 -10.56 -5.95
N ARG A 826 15.47 -11.38 -6.94
CA ARG A 826 15.32 -10.98 -8.33
C ARG A 826 13.85 -10.84 -8.71
N GLN A 827 13.57 -10.12 -9.78
CA GLN A 827 12.21 -10.01 -10.30
C GLN A 827 11.65 -11.38 -10.65
N GLY A 828 10.47 -11.71 -10.13
CA GLY A 828 9.82 -13.02 -10.30
C GLY A 828 10.20 -14.08 -9.26
N ASP A 829 11.13 -13.78 -8.34
CA ASP A 829 11.45 -14.71 -7.26
C ASP A 829 10.29 -14.81 -6.26
N THR A 830 10.10 -16.01 -5.73
CA THR A 830 9.24 -16.30 -4.58
C THR A 830 10.08 -16.88 -3.46
N LEU A 831 9.68 -16.70 -2.21
CA LEU A 831 10.40 -17.30 -1.07
C LEU A 831 10.57 -18.82 -1.21
N TRP A 832 9.61 -19.48 -1.83
CA TRP A 832 9.67 -20.91 -2.11
C TRP A 832 10.77 -21.26 -3.13
N ALA A 833 10.86 -20.48 -4.23
CA ALA A 833 11.90 -20.68 -5.24
C ALA A 833 13.30 -20.43 -4.66
N ILE A 834 13.43 -19.38 -3.82
CA ILE A 834 14.69 -19.05 -3.12
C ILE A 834 15.04 -20.16 -2.13
N ALA A 835 14.09 -20.63 -1.33
CA ALA A 835 14.29 -21.72 -0.35
C ALA A 835 14.77 -22.99 -1.03
N ARG A 836 14.12 -23.39 -2.14
CA ARG A 836 14.53 -24.56 -2.95
C ARG A 836 15.95 -24.39 -3.53
N LYS A 837 16.27 -23.20 -4.01
CA LYS A 837 17.60 -22.90 -4.59
C LYS A 837 18.71 -22.89 -3.53
N CYS A 838 18.38 -22.49 -2.31
CA CYS A 838 19.33 -22.42 -1.19
C CYS A 838 19.31 -23.69 -0.30
N GLY A 839 18.55 -24.72 -0.66
CA GLY A 839 18.45 -25.98 0.10
C GLY A 839 17.90 -25.81 1.51
N CYS A 840 17.03 -24.82 1.74
CA CYS A 840 16.45 -24.50 3.04
C CYS A 840 14.93 -24.39 2.96
N SER A 841 14.27 -24.26 4.10
CA SER A 841 12.82 -24.04 4.16
C SER A 841 12.48 -22.55 4.08
N VAL A 842 11.27 -22.23 3.59
CA VAL A 842 10.72 -20.86 3.63
C VAL A 842 10.66 -20.33 5.07
N ALA A 843 10.37 -21.20 6.04
CA ALA A 843 10.32 -20.84 7.46
C ALA A 843 11.69 -20.39 8.00
N GLU A 844 12.78 -21.03 7.58
CA GLU A 844 14.14 -20.63 7.94
C GLU A 844 14.48 -19.25 7.35
N ILE A 845 14.15 -19.00 6.07
CA ILE A 845 14.37 -17.68 5.46
C ILE A 845 13.56 -16.60 6.19
N VAL A 846 12.28 -16.84 6.47
CA VAL A 846 11.42 -15.90 7.18
C VAL A 846 11.94 -15.64 8.60
N SER A 847 12.41 -16.67 9.30
CA SER A 847 12.93 -16.54 10.66
C SER A 847 14.21 -15.69 10.73
N LEU A 848 15.09 -15.82 9.72
CA LEU A 848 16.31 -15.03 9.60
C LEU A 848 16.08 -13.57 9.15
N ASN A 849 14.89 -13.26 8.62
CA ASN A 849 14.55 -11.96 8.05
C ASN A 849 13.25 -11.38 8.60
N ARG A 850 12.90 -11.64 9.87
CA ARG A 850 11.63 -11.23 10.50
C ARG A 850 11.36 -9.73 10.45
N GLU A 851 12.41 -8.92 10.47
CA GLU A 851 12.29 -7.45 10.38
C GLU A 851 11.93 -6.99 8.97
N LEU A 852 12.39 -7.73 7.95
CA LEU A 852 12.20 -7.41 6.54
C LEU A 852 10.95 -8.10 5.96
N ILE A 853 10.73 -9.38 6.30
CA ILE A 853 9.62 -10.19 5.81
C ILE A 853 8.47 -10.20 6.83
N ARG A 854 7.59 -9.23 6.75
CA ARG A 854 6.36 -9.17 7.57
C ARG A 854 5.21 -9.99 6.97
N ASN A 855 5.22 -10.20 5.67
CA ASN A 855 4.28 -11.04 4.93
C ASN A 855 5.07 -11.93 3.96
N PRO A 856 5.12 -13.26 4.18
CA PRO A 856 5.87 -14.19 3.33
C PRO A 856 5.39 -14.28 1.87
N ALA A 857 4.19 -13.80 1.58
CA ALA A 857 3.67 -13.73 0.21
C ALA A 857 4.18 -12.50 -0.56
N LEU A 858 4.86 -11.55 0.11
CA LEU A 858 5.31 -10.30 -0.47
C LEU A 858 6.81 -10.11 -0.24
N ILE A 859 7.61 -10.44 -1.23
CA ILE A 859 9.03 -10.09 -1.30
C ILE A 859 9.26 -9.24 -2.56
N TYR A 860 10.20 -8.32 -2.49
CA TYR A 860 10.44 -7.37 -3.57
C TYR A 860 11.84 -7.54 -4.14
N SER A 861 11.96 -7.38 -5.45
CA SER A 861 13.24 -7.39 -6.15
C SER A 861 14.21 -6.37 -5.54
N GLY A 862 15.46 -6.79 -5.34
CA GLY A 862 16.49 -5.99 -4.68
C GLY A 862 16.60 -6.21 -3.16
N TRP A 863 15.70 -6.95 -2.52
CA TRP A 863 15.85 -7.29 -1.11
C TRP A 863 17.02 -8.24 -0.88
N GLU A 864 17.82 -7.97 0.15
CA GLU A 864 18.87 -8.84 0.63
C GLU A 864 18.34 -9.73 1.74
N LEU A 865 18.11 -11.00 1.43
CA LEU A 865 17.61 -11.98 2.39
C LEU A 865 18.77 -12.82 2.94
N LYS A 866 18.83 -12.92 4.26
CA LYS A 866 19.68 -13.88 4.94
C LYS A 866 19.11 -15.28 4.67
N VAL A 867 19.92 -16.17 4.09
CA VAL A 867 19.55 -17.56 3.80
C VAL A 867 20.55 -18.50 4.46
N PRO A 868 20.11 -19.65 5.00
CA PRO A 868 21.03 -20.67 5.50
C PRO A 868 21.96 -21.14 4.38
N GLN A 869 23.26 -21.27 4.64
CA GLN A 869 24.20 -21.97 3.77
C GLN A 869 24.34 -23.40 4.30
N ASN A 870 24.13 -24.40 3.43
CA ASN A 870 24.45 -25.81 3.71
C ASN A 870 25.95 -26.05 3.72
#